data_98bc30f2a3f5c2e49dbf1170364b9b8b
#
_entry.id   98bc30f2a3f5c2e49dbf1170364b9b8b
#
_cell.length_a   1.000
_cell.length_b   1.000
_cell.length_c   1.000
_cell.angle_alpha   90.00
_cell.angle_beta   90.00
_cell.angle_gamma   90.00
#
_symmetry.space_group_name_H-M   'P 1'
#
loop_
_entity.id
_entity.type
_entity.pdbx_description
1 polymer ?
#
loop_
_entity_poly.entity_id
_entity_poly.type
_entity_poly.pdbx_seq_one_letter_code
_entity_poly.pdbx_strand_id
1 'polypeptide(L)'
;MKNHLLNIGILAVLIFIGSPGCKPSPSPLILTEQSHAELTPYADTRIDTLNHIIELISQGGSSGIIFKGEWDLRGYNQLQFKVQNHDSVQYLQMIVQIQEELKKAPINARVLRGTMTDQLYVGPGETKNVKIEFSSDVPYPEVDSCFTGMRNTPYSVNEHYSYSLDLSKIQAIKLLARRHTAGMRYSISDVMLLPGKRAESISWMKMNKLEFFPFIDKYGQFKHKEWPGKTHNDEDLRQARKKEEKDLAAHPGATDRSRYGGWKNGPRQKGTGHFRVAKIDGKWWMIDPEGYLFWSHGVVRVTTSSGITPLDGRNYYFEDLPAVDDELGQFYFTHDALLKPYYTARGIDSTYDYSSANAYRKYGSDYKALYADLAHRRLRSWGLNTIANSSDKAICMMDRTAYTDRIEIHSVPIEGTTGWWPFMDPFDPSFAETMRMRLLAQKDQLDDPWCLGFFVDNEIKWGDTKSLASFTIKAPTTQRAKIAMINWLQKKYKTITTLNNHWGTTFGSWKELRARKKVPTAANGDLTEFNKKIIEAYFSTVQRIFKEIAPQKLYLGCRFAGSNADVLAIAARYCDVISYNIYRNDLQWFELPAGIDKPVMIGEFHFGAMDRGLFHPGQVYTENQKVRAQMYYNYVRSALEHPSVIGTHWHQFSDQAATGRFDGENFQVGFTDICDKPYYETIEKIREIGYDMYEIRSQVQQLNE
;
A
#
# COMPACT_ATOMS: atom_id res chain seq x y z
N MET A 1 -31.48 102.21 25.06
CA MET A 1 -32.56 101.18 25.15
C MET A 1 -32.51 100.32 23.92
N LYS A 2 -32.49 99.06 24.19
CA LYS A 2 -32.60 97.86 23.28
C LYS A 2 -31.46 97.61 22.28
N ASN A 3 -30.64 96.63 22.69
CA ASN A 3 -29.66 95.85 21.93
C ASN A 3 -30.34 95.00 20.86
N HIS A 4 -29.71 94.91 19.68
CA HIS A 4 -29.89 93.82 18.78
C HIS A 4 -28.51 93.21 18.45
N LEU A 5 -28.26 92.03 19.01
CA LEU A 5 -27.11 91.16 18.69
C LEU A 5 -27.39 90.43 17.40
N LEU A 6 -26.49 90.56 16.44
CA LEU A 6 -26.48 89.76 15.20
C LEU A 6 -25.69 88.48 15.46
N ASN A 7 -26.33 87.32 15.39
CA ASN A 7 -25.67 85.97 15.44
C ASN A 7 -25.20 85.62 14.02
N ILE A 8 -23.90 85.54 13.84
CA ILE A 8 -23.25 84.93 12.65
C ILE A 8 -23.02 83.47 12.97
N GLY A 9 -23.82 82.59 12.36
CA GLY A 9 -23.63 81.14 12.43
C GLY A 9 -22.49 80.68 11.49
N ILE A 10 -21.40 80.20 12.07
CA ILE A 10 -20.32 79.50 11.32
C ILE A 10 -20.77 78.08 11.05
N LEU A 11 -21.02 77.74 9.77
CA LEU A 11 -21.29 76.39 9.29
C LEU A 11 -19.98 75.66 9.19
N ALA A 12 -19.64 74.83 10.19
CA ALA A 12 -18.49 73.87 10.12
C ALA A 12 -18.85 72.68 9.24
N VAL A 13 -18.32 72.63 8.03
CA VAL A 13 -18.38 71.44 7.16
C VAL A 13 -17.39 70.43 7.70
N LEU A 14 -17.88 69.39 8.42
CA LEU A 14 -17.13 68.21 8.78
C LEU A 14 -16.95 67.32 7.54
N ILE A 15 -15.76 67.41 6.93
CA ILE A 15 -15.33 66.41 5.91
C ILE A 15 -15.03 65.10 6.65
N PHE A 16 -15.93 64.12 6.59
CA PHE A 16 -15.66 62.78 6.96
C PHE A 16 -14.69 62.17 5.92
N ILE A 17 -13.40 62.15 6.25
CA ILE A 17 -12.45 61.29 5.55
C ILE A 17 -12.78 59.87 5.98
N GLY A 18 -13.57 59.15 5.15
CA GLY A 18 -13.87 57.78 5.34
C GLY A 18 -12.58 56.97 5.31
N SER A 19 -12.20 56.39 6.46
CA SER A 19 -11.22 55.28 6.49
C SER A 19 -11.66 54.21 5.50
N PRO A 20 -10.76 53.57 4.75
CA PRO A 20 -11.14 52.48 3.88
C PRO A 20 -11.79 51.41 4.77
N GLY A 21 -13.11 51.25 4.64
CA GLY A 21 -13.90 50.36 5.48
C GLY A 21 -13.39 48.94 5.36
N CYS A 22 -12.94 48.38 6.47
CA CYS A 22 -12.88 46.95 6.62
C CYS A 22 -14.25 46.37 6.23
N LYS A 23 -14.33 45.63 5.14
CA LYS A 23 -15.55 44.88 4.84
C LYS A 23 -15.82 43.97 6.07
N PRO A 24 -17.05 43.95 6.59
CA PRO A 24 -17.36 43.09 7.71
C PRO A 24 -17.03 41.64 7.31
N SER A 25 -16.43 40.88 8.23
CA SER A 25 -16.20 39.47 8.02
C SER A 25 -17.53 38.80 7.67
N PRO A 26 -17.57 37.88 6.67
CA PRO A 26 -18.80 37.16 6.36
C PRO A 26 -19.29 36.38 7.59
N SER A 27 -20.59 36.15 7.66
CA SER A 27 -21.16 35.24 8.68
C SER A 27 -20.82 33.78 8.35
N PRO A 28 -20.84 32.87 9.34
CA PRO A 28 -20.75 31.40 9.06
C PRO A 28 -21.81 30.98 8.04
N LEU A 29 -21.41 30.16 7.06
CA LEU A 29 -22.30 29.61 6.04
C LEU A 29 -22.62 28.15 6.35
N ILE A 30 -23.87 27.85 6.70
CA ILE A 30 -24.33 26.50 7.06
C ILE A 30 -24.79 25.79 5.80
N LEU A 31 -24.04 24.80 5.37
CA LEU A 31 -24.31 24.05 4.12
C LEU A 31 -25.46 23.06 4.23
N THR A 32 -25.85 22.65 5.43
CA THR A 32 -27.01 21.78 5.67
C THR A 32 -28.35 22.51 5.55
N GLU A 33 -28.35 23.82 5.42
CA GLU A 33 -29.53 24.59 5.11
C GLU A 33 -29.81 24.60 3.60
N GLN A 34 -31.00 24.19 3.18
CA GLN A 34 -31.39 24.05 1.75
C GLN A 34 -31.24 25.34 0.93
N SER A 35 -31.29 26.50 1.59
CA SER A 35 -31.09 27.79 0.92
C SER A 35 -29.64 28.05 0.48
N HIS A 36 -28.68 27.32 1.03
CA HIS A 36 -27.25 27.57 0.81
C HIS A 36 -26.56 26.55 -0.11
N ALA A 37 -27.13 25.33 -0.25
CA ALA A 37 -26.55 24.29 -1.07
C ALA A 37 -27.60 23.26 -1.56
N GLU A 38 -27.44 22.77 -2.78
CA GLU A 38 -28.14 21.57 -3.25
C GLU A 38 -27.39 20.32 -2.75
N LEU A 39 -28.08 19.51 -1.93
CA LEU A 39 -27.53 18.25 -1.40
C LEU A 39 -27.85 17.10 -2.36
N THR A 40 -26.81 16.37 -2.81
CA THR A 40 -26.97 15.19 -3.66
C THR A 40 -26.17 14.01 -3.12
N PRO A 41 -26.73 12.76 -3.20
CA PRO A 41 -25.96 11.58 -2.83
C PRO A 41 -24.83 11.31 -3.83
N TYR A 42 -23.73 10.71 -3.33
CA TYR A 42 -22.64 10.23 -4.14
C TYR A 42 -22.72 8.70 -4.29
N ALA A 43 -22.54 8.21 -5.52
CA ALA A 43 -22.68 6.79 -5.87
C ALA A 43 -24.06 6.24 -5.39
N ASP A 44 -24.13 4.96 -5.03
CA ASP A 44 -25.36 4.31 -4.57
C ASP A 44 -25.60 4.55 -3.05
N THR A 45 -25.41 5.79 -2.58
CA THR A 45 -25.63 6.16 -1.18
C THR A 45 -27.10 6.44 -0.91
N ARG A 46 -27.67 5.76 0.06
CA ARG A 46 -28.98 6.13 0.62
C ARG A 46 -28.76 7.20 1.69
N ILE A 47 -29.47 8.32 1.57
CA ILE A 47 -29.45 9.42 2.54
C ILE A 47 -30.84 9.61 3.15
N ASP A 48 -30.85 9.94 4.43
CA ASP A 48 -32.01 10.42 5.16
C ASP A 48 -31.61 11.70 5.92
N THR A 49 -32.46 12.71 5.95
CA THR A 49 -32.14 14.01 6.54
C THR A 49 -33.15 14.37 7.61
N LEU A 50 -32.71 14.47 8.85
CA LEU A 50 -33.53 14.85 9.98
C LEU A 50 -32.78 15.85 10.86
N ASN A 51 -33.38 17.03 11.12
CA ASN A 51 -32.82 18.06 12.04
C ASN A 51 -31.34 18.40 11.76
N HIS A 52 -30.98 18.68 10.50
CA HIS A 52 -29.61 18.98 10.05
C HIS A 52 -28.60 17.84 10.18
N ILE A 53 -29.05 16.61 10.57
CA ILE A 53 -28.25 15.41 10.56
C ILE A 53 -28.55 14.65 9.26
N ILE A 54 -27.50 14.27 8.55
CA ILE A 54 -27.58 13.49 7.31
C ILE A 54 -27.12 12.08 7.65
N GLU A 55 -28.06 11.14 7.71
CA GLU A 55 -27.76 9.72 7.87
C GLU A 55 -27.41 9.12 6.51
N LEU A 56 -26.31 8.37 6.46
CA LEU A 56 -25.80 7.75 5.24
C LEU A 56 -25.70 6.22 5.43
N ILE A 57 -26.21 5.49 4.44
CA ILE A 57 -26.08 4.03 4.38
C ILE A 57 -25.39 3.69 3.05
N SER A 58 -24.26 3.05 3.16
CA SER A 58 -23.46 2.64 2.01
C SER A 58 -24.00 1.36 1.37
N GLN A 59 -23.97 1.29 0.04
CA GLN A 59 -24.16 0.05 -0.72
C GLN A 59 -22.85 -0.70 -1.00
N GLY A 60 -21.73 -0.22 -0.45
CA GLY A 60 -20.39 -0.80 -0.59
C GLY A 60 -19.48 0.01 -1.53
N GLY A 61 -18.17 -0.12 -1.31
CA GLY A 61 -17.14 0.54 -2.09
C GLY A 61 -16.92 2.01 -1.75
N SER A 62 -17.79 2.89 -2.22
CA SER A 62 -17.75 4.34 -1.95
C SER A 62 -19.16 4.87 -1.73
N SER A 63 -19.30 5.82 -0.82
CA SER A 63 -20.55 6.50 -0.50
C SER A 63 -20.28 7.96 -0.14
N GLY A 64 -21.32 8.76 0.10
CA GLY A 64 -21.15 10.13 0.59
C GLY A 64 -22.17 11.10 0.06
N ILE A 65 -21.85 12.38 0.24
CA ILE A 65 -22.69 13.49 -0.17
C ILE A 65 -21.88 14.54 -0.89
N ILE A 66 -22.59 15.29 -1.75
CA ILE A 66 -22.09 16.44 -2.48
C ILE A 66 -22.99 17.61 -2.18
N PHE A 67 -22.42 18.67 -1.64
CA PHE A 67 -23.02 20.00 -1.61
C PHE A 67 -22.65 20.73 -2.90
N LYS A 68 -23.66 21.18 -3.66
CA LYS A 68 -23.48 21.97 -4.87
C LYS A 68 -23.99 23.38 -4.63
N GLY A 69 -23.28 24.34 -5.19
CA GLY A 69 -23.62 25.76 -5.09
C GLY A 69 -22.64 26.61 -5.88
N GLU A 70 -22.76 27.91 -5.74
CA GLU A 70 -21.82 28.90 -6.27
C GLU A 70 -21.36 29.79 -5.12
N TRP A 71 -20.14 29.55 -4.63
CA TRP A 71 -19.65 30.21 -3.45
C TRP A 71 -18.35 30.99 -3.70
N ASP A 72 -18.30 32.19 -3.15
CA ASP A 72 -17.07 32.95 -2.94
C ASP A 72 -16.54 32.66 -1.52
N LEU A 73 -15.55 31.81 -1.44
CA LEU A 73 -14.96 31.39 -0.16
C LEU A 73 -13.73 32.22 0.24
N ARG A 74 -13.42 33.35 -0.41
CA ARG A 74 -12.25 34.18 -0.09
C ARG A 74 -12.26 34.74 1.31
N GLY A 75 -13.43 34.91 1.92
CA GLY A 75 -13.60 35.38 3.31
C GLY A 75 -13.63 34.26 4.36
N TYR A 76 -13.52 33.02 3.97
CA TYR A 76 -13.58 31.85 4.85
C TYR A 76 -12.20 31.20 5.02
N ASN A 77 -11.95 30.65 6.21
CA ASN A 77 -10.68 30.02 6.54
C ASN A 77 -10.77 28.51 6.80
N GLN A 78 -11.96 27.96 7.02
CA GLN A 78 -12.12 26.52 7.27
C GLN A 78 -13.54 26.01 6.94
N LEU A 79 -13.59 24.73 6.56
CA LEU A 79 -14.78 23.90 6.57
C LEU A 79 -14.81 23.13 7.89
N GLN A 80 -15.95 23.15 8.60
CA GLN A 80 -16.15 22.38 9.82
C GLN A 80 -17.36 21.47 9.66
N PHE A 81 -17.31 20.26 10.21
CA PHE A 81 -18.45 19.35 10.30
C PHE A 81 -18.21 18.32 11.40
N LYS A 82 -19.31 17.68 11.83
CA LYS A 82 -19.26 16.57 12.75
C LYS A 82 -19.61 15.30 11.99
N VAL A 83 -18.86 14.25 12.22
CA VAL A 83 -19.13 12.91 11.65
C VAL A 83 -19.18 11.88 12.76
N GLN A 84 -20.15 10.97 12.69
CA GLN A 84 -20.26 9.83 13.59
C GLN A 84 -20.24 8.55 12.78
N ASN A 85 -19.32 7.66 13.10
CA ASN A 85 -19.28 6.31 12.59
C ASN A 85 -20.15 5.39 13.47
N HIS A 86 -21.24 4.86 12.91
CA HIS A 86 -22.15 3.97 13.65
C HIS A 86 -21.75 2.49 13.56
N ASP A 87 -20.71 2.18 12.76
CA ASP A 87 -20.14 0.83 12.71
C ASP A 87 -19.30 0.59 13.98
N SER A 88 -19.48 -0.57 14.61
CA SER A 88 -18.76 -0.91 15.85
C SER A 88 -17.39 -1.51 15.62
N VAL A 89 -17.03 -1.79 14.37
CA VAL A 89 -15.83 -2.57 14.01
C VAL A 89 -15.00 -1.88 12.92
N GLN A 90 -15.64 -1.35 11.87
CA GLN A 90 -14.96 -0.79 10.71
C GLN A 90 -14.60 0.70 10.89
N TYR A 91 -13.42 1.07 10.44
CA TYR A 91 -13.04 2.47 10.30
C TYR A 91 -13.72 3.10 9.10
N LEU A 92 -14.23 4.32 9.28
CA LEU A 92 -14.74 5.16 8.21
C LEU A 92 -13.58 6.00 7.64
N GLN A 93 -13.10 5.66 6.46
CA GLN A 93 -12.16 6.47 5.71
C GLN A 93 -12.90 7.52 4.90
N MET A 94 -12.70 8.80 5.21
CA MET A 94 -13.33 9.89 4.50
C MET A 94 -12.36 10.71 3.65
N ILE A 95 -12.86 11.21 2.54
CA ILE A 95 -12.20 12.20 1.68
C ILE A 95 -13.09 13.43 1.60
N VAL A 96 -12.51 14.58 1.88
CA VAL A 96 -13.13 15.88 1.68
C VAL A 96 -12.56 16.51 0.43
N GLN A 97 -13.41 16.96 -0.49
CA GLN A 97 -12.97 17.67 -1.69
C GLN A 97 -13.73 18.98 -1.85
N ILE A 98 -13.00 20.05 -2.13
CA ILE A 98 -13.53 21.37 -2.46
C ILE A 98 -13.11 21.68 -3.90
N GLN A 99 -14.05 22.01 -4.79
CA GLN A 99 -13.82 22.06 -6.23
C GLN A 99 -14.39 23.33 -6.87
N GLU A 100 -13.62 23.93 -7.79
CA GLU A 100 -14.08 25.02 -8.65
C GLU A 100 -15.17 24.60 -9.62
N GLU A 101 -15.09 23.37 -10.12
CA GLU A 101 -16.05 22.79 -11.04
C GLU A 101 -16.46 21.40 -10.55
N LEU A 102 -17.72 21.03 -10.77
CA LEU A 102 -18.18 19.68 -10.44
C LEU A 102 -17.56 18.66 -11.40
N LYS A 103 -16.33 18.22 -11.13
CA LYS A 103 -15.64 17.20 -11.91
C LYS A 103 -16.00 15.81 -11.41
N LYS A 104 -16.17 14.86 -12.34
CA LYS A 104 -16.13 13.41 -12.03
C LYS A 104 -14.68 13.04 -11.71
N ALA A 105 -14.13 13.61 -10.64
CA ALA A 105 -12.79 13.28 -10.21
C ALA A 105 -12.79 11.87 -9.61
N PRO A 106 -11.84 11.00 -9.95
CA PRO A 106 -11.65 9.75 -9.23
C PRO A 106 -11.38 10.07 -7.76
N ILE A 107 -11.90 9.22 -6.85
CA ILE A 107 -11.70 9.33 -5.39
C ILE A 107 -10.23 9.09 -5.01
N ASN A 108 -9.33 9.10 -5.95
CA ASN A 108 -7.90 8.94 -5.71
C ASN A 108 -7.31 10.30 -5.31
N ALA A 109 -6.54 10.30 -4.23
CA ALA A 109 -5.83 11.44 -3.66
C ALA A 109 -4.71 11.98 -4.58
N ARG A 110 -4.96 12.13 -5.87
CA ARG A 110 -4.05 12.86 -6.75
C ARG A 110 -4.42 14.33 -6.74
N VAL A 111 -3.40 15.18 -6.67
CA VAL A 111 -3.56 16.63 -6.82
C VAL A 111 -4.25 16.91 -8.15
N LEU A 112 -5.48 17.39 -8.08
CA LEU A 112 -6.26 17.81 -9.24
C LEU A 112 -6.27 19.34 -9.24
N ARG A 113 -5.90 19.94 -10.35
CA ARG A 113 -5.97 21.39 -10.54
C ARG A 113 -7.38 21.90 -10.26
N GLY A 114 -7.52 22.97 -9.46
CA GLY A 114 -8.82 23.51 -9.05
C GLY A 114 -9.58 22.61 -8.07
N THR A 115 -8.87 21.80 -7.29
CA THR A 115 -9.44 20.94 -6.25
C THR A 115 -8.53 20.88 -5.05
N MET A 116 -9.08 21.16 -3.87
CA MET A 116 -8.48 20.83 -2.58
C MET A 116 -8.99 19.48 -2.14
N THR A 117 -8.11 18.62 -1.65
CA THR A 117 -8.48 17.29 -1.15
C THR A 117 -7.85 17.07 0.21
N ASP A 118 -8.64 16.58 1.18
CA ASP A 118 -8.17 16.14 2.48
C ASP A 118 -8.70 14.75 2.80
N GLN A 119 -8.04 14.03 3.71
CA GLN A 119 -8.42 12.68 4.12
C GLN A 119 -8.40 12.55 5.64
N LEU A 120 -9.36 11.84 6.18
CA LEU A 120 -9.45 11.57 7.61
C LEU A 120 -10.01 10.17 7.89
N TYR A 121 -9.80 9.70 9.11
CA TYR A 121 -10.36 8.46 9.62
C TYR A 121 -11.22 8.72 10.85
N VAL A 122 -12.35 8.00 10.94
CA VAL A 122 -13.23 7.99 12.10
C VAL A 122 -13.30 6.56 12.59
N GLY A 123 -12.89 6.34 13.83
CA GLY A 123 -12.87 5.01 14.46
C GLY A 123 -14.24 4.39 14.60
N PRO A 124 -14.32 3.08 14.87
CA PRO A 124 -15.57 2.40 15.17
C PRO A 124 -16.30 3.05 16.36
N GLY A 125 -17.58 3.40 16.18
CA GLY A 125 -18.38 4.09 17.20
C GLY A 125 -17.94 5.53 17.52
N GLU A 126 -16.87 6.05 16.89
CA GLU A 126 -16.33 7.38 17.18
C GLU A 126 -17.23 8.48 16.60
N THR A 127 -17.33 9.57 17.36
CA THR A 127 -17.80 10.86 16.88
C THR A 127 -16.65 11.83 16.82
N LYS A 128 -16.39 12.38 15.63
CA LYS A 128 -15.26 13.30 15.35
C LYS A 128 -15.77 14.66 14.89
N ASN A 129 -15.25 15.73 15.51
CA ASN A 129 -15.41 17.08 14.99
C ASN A 129 -14.25 17.37 14.04
N VAL A 130 -14.56 17.56 12.77
CA VAL A 130 -13.60 17.72 11.68
C VAL A 130 -13.45 19.20 11.38
N LYS A 131 -12.21 19.64 11.20
CA LYS A 131 -11.83 21.00 10.77
C LYS A 131 -10.86 20.89 9.61
N ILE A 132 -11.25 21.39 8.46
CA ILE A 132 -10.43 21.46 7.25
C ILE A 132 -10.07 22.93 7.02
N GLU A 133 -8.82 23.27 7.27
CA GLU A 133 -8.33 24.65 7.11
C GLU A 133 -8.03 24.96 5.65
N PHE A 134 -8.42 26.14 5.19
CA PHE A 134 -8.06 26.63 3.86
C PHE A 134 -6.70 27.32 3.95
N SER A 135 -5.73 26.80 3.22
CA SER A 135 -4.45 27.48 3.07
C SER A 135 -4.60 28.76 2.22
N SER A 136 -3.65 29.68 2.37
CA SER A 136 -3.51 30.78 1.43
C SER A 136 -3.15 30.24 0.05
N ASP A 137 -3.57 30.96 -1.02
CA ASP A 137 -3.29 30.57 -2.40
C ASP A 137 -1.78 30.35 -2.60
N VAL A 138 -1.41 29.10 -2.86
CA VAL A 138 -0.06 28.75 -3.26
C VAL A 138 -0.09 28.59 -4.78
N PRO A 139 0.67 29.40 -5.55
CA PRO A 139 0.80 29.17 -6.98
C PRO A 139 1.34 27.76 -7.21
N TYR A 140 0.90 27.12 -8.32
CA TYR A 140 1.44 25.83 -8.71
C TYR A 140 2.97 25.93 -8.78
N PRO A 141 3.72 25.13 -8.02
CA PRO A 141 5.16 25.35 -7.91
C PRO A 141 5.84 25.01 -9.23
N GLU A 142 6.61 25.94 -9.76
CA GLU A 142 7.46 25.71 -10.95
C GLU A 142 8.43 24.54 -10.73
N VAL A 143 8.81 24.30 -9.48
CA VAL A 143 9.71 23.20 -9.07
C VAL A 143 9.09 21.82 -9.24
N ASP A 144 7.76 21.67 -9.35
CA ASP A 144 7.14 20.35 -9.48
C ASP A 144 7.59 19.61 -10.75
N SER A 145 7.85 20.35 -11.83
CA SER A 145 8.40 19.78 -13.07
C SER A 145 9.83 19.25 -12.96
N CYS A 146 10.54 19.59 -11.87
CA CYS A 146 11.92 19.18 -11.64
C CYS A 146 12.02 17.77 -11.00
N PHE A 147 10.90 17.24 -10.48
CA PHE A 147 10.91 15.90 -9.87
C PHE A 147 10.75 14.82 -10.93
N THR A 148 11.77 13.99 -11.07
CA THR A 148 11.79 12.84 -11.99
C THR A 148 12.02 11.55 -11.22
N GLY A 149 11.39 10.46 -11.66
CA GLY A 149 11.60 9.14 -11.06
C GLY A 149 11.07 9.00 -9.62
N MET A 150 10.12 9.81 -9.21
CA MET A 150 9.42 9.75 -7.93
C MET A 150 7.93 9.51 -8.18
N ARG A 151 7.29 8.66 -7.37
CA ARG A 151 5.82 8.47 -7.45
C ARG A 151 5.07 9.66 -6.88
N ASN A 152 5.48 10.13 -5.71
CA ASN A 152 5.01 11.38 -5.13
C ASN A 152 6.17 12.32 -4.87
N THR A 153 5.89 13.61 -5.00
CA THR A 153 6.82 14.71 -4.73
C THR A 153 6.45 15.37 -3.40
N PRO A 154 7.29 16.23 -2.83
CA PRO A 154 6.93 17.04 -1.67
C PRO A 154 5.60 17.80 -1.84
N TYR A 155 5.29 18.19 -3.08
CA TYR A 155 4.06 18.92 -3.43
C TYR A 155 2.85 18.00 -3.68
N SER A 156 3.03 16.70 -3.74
CA SER A 156 1.94 15.71 -3.86
C SER A 156 1.32 15.35 -2.50
N VAL A 157 1.93 15.78 -1.41
CA VAL A 157 1.49 15.49 -0.05
C VAL A 157 0.23 16.30 0.24
N ASN A 158 -0.87 15.62 0.53
CA ASN A 158 -2.15 16.22 0.89
C ASN A 158 -2.13 16.77 2.31
N GLU A 159 -1.30 17.76 2.57
CA GLU A 159 -1.42 18.56 3.79
C GLU A 159 -2.16 19.85 3.44
N HIS A 160 -3.49 19.78 3.31
CA HIS A 160 -4.38 20.96 3.21
C HIS A 160 -4.10 21.96 2.08
N TYR A 161 -3.46 21.55 0.96
CA TYR A 161 -3.07 22.49 -0.08
C TYR A 161 -3.98 22.44 -1.30
N SER A 162 -4.46 23.61 -1.64
CA SER A 162 -5.21 23.86 -2.85
C SER A 162 -4.33 24.54 -3.90
N TYR A 163 -3.55 23.76 -4.66
CA TYR A 163 -2.85 24.37 -5.78
C TYR A 163 -3.82 24.90 -6.81
N SER A 164 -3.70 26.19 -7.12
CA SER A 164 -4.51 26.89 -8.13
C SER A 164 -6.02 26.78 -7.88
N LEU A 165 -6.49 26.57 -6.66
CA LEU A 165 -7.91 26.64 -6.33
C LEU A 165 -8.36 28.08 -6.26
N ASP A 166 -9.23 28.49 -7.16
CA ASP A 166 -9.85 29.83 -7.13
C ASP A 166 -11.05 29.80 -6.19
N LEU A 167 -10.82 30.22 -4.93
CA LEU A 167 -11.86 30.24 -3.91
C LEU A 167 -13.00 31.22 -4.23
N SER A 168 -12.90 32.06 -5.27
CA SER A 168 -14.00 32.96 -5.68
C SER A 168 -15.13 32.26 -6.44
N LYS A 169 -14.95 31.00 -6.84
CA LYS A 169 -15.88 30.29 -7.73
C LYS A 169 -16.04 28.80 -7.41
N ILE A 170 -16.18 28.47 -6.13
CA ILE A 170 -16.36 27.07 -5.70
C ILE A 170 -17.76 26.58 -6.06
N GLN A 171 -17.86 25.43 -6.72
CA GLN A 171 -19.12 24.83 -7.14
C GLN A 171 -19.48 23.54 -6.42
N ALA A 172 -18.52 22.86 -5.78
CA ALA A 172 -18.80 21.60 -5.08
C ALA A 172 -17.94 21.43 -3.82
N ILE A 173 -18.59 20.95 -2.76
CA ILE A 173 -17.95 20.41 -1.55
C ILE A 173 -18.44 18.98 -1.38
N LYS A 174 -17.50 18.02 -1.38
CA LYS A 174 -17.79 16.59 -1.32
C LYS A 174 -17.26 16.00 -0.03
N LEU A 175 -18.12 15.27 0.66
CA LEU A 175 -17.78 14.49 1.84
C LEU A 175 -18.00 13.01 1.48
N LEU A 176 -16.92 12.29 1.18
CA LEU A 176 -16.96 10.96 0.58
C LEU A 176 -16.32 9.94 1.51
N ALA A 177 -16.96 8.79 1.69
CA ALA A 177 -16.37 7.62 2.33
C ALA A 177 -15.95 6.59 1.27
N ARG A 178 -14.89 5.84 1.51
CA ARG A 178 -14.34 4.87 0.57
C ARG A 178 -13.85 3.59 1.24
N ARG A 179 -13.77 2.50 0.45
CA ARG A 179 -13.22 1.20 0.87
C ARG A 179 -13.97 0.55 2.04
N HIS A 180 -15.27 0.72 2.12
CA HIS A 180 -16.11 0.12 3.14
C HIS A 180 -17.04 -0.96 2.56
N THR A 181 -17.61 -1.77 3.44
CA THR A 181 -18.59 -2.80 3.10
C THR A 181 -19.98 -2.21 2.88
N ALA A 182 -20.84 -2.98 2.21
CA ALA A 182 -22.25 -2.64 2.10
C ALA A 182 -22.91 -2.67 3.50
N GLY A 183 -23.85 -1.77 3.73
CA GLY A 183 -24.54 -1.64 5.00
C GLY A 183 -23.86 -0.76 6.04
N MET A 184 -22.64 -0.30 5.82
CA MET A 184 -21.96 0.66 6.71
C MET A 184 -22.80 1.92 6.89
N ARG A 185 -23.00 2.31 8.15
CA ARG A 185 -23.81 3.49 8.54
C ARG A 185 -22.95 4.54 9.21
N TYR A 186 -23.16 5.77 8.82
CA TYR A 186 -22.54 6.93 9.45
C TYR A 186 -23.42 8.16 9.27
N SER A 187 -23.24 9.18 10.12
CA SER A 187 -23.97 10.44 10.01
C SER A 187 -23.02 11.63 9.93
N ILE A 188 -23.46 12.67 9.25
CA ILE A 188 -22.75 13.94 9.11
C ILE A 188 -23.71 15.06 9.56
N SER A 189 -23.23 15.98 10.39
CA SER A 189 -23.98 17.13 10.85
C SER A 189 -23.11 18.38 10.96
N ASP A 190 -23.74 19.52 11.18
CA ASP A 190 -23.07 20.81 11.45
C ASP A 190 -22.07 21.20 10.37
N VAL A 191 -22.40 20.95 9.10
CA VAL A 191 -21.51 21.27 7.98
C VAL A 191 -21.55 22.77 7.71
N MET A 192 -20.45 23.46 8.01
CA MET A 192 -20.39 24.92 7.92
C MET A 192 -19.03 25.42 7.46
N LEU A 193 -19.04 26.55 6.78
CA LEU A 193 -17.87 27.33 6.43
C LEU A 193 -17.73 28.45 7.44
N LEU A 194 -16.57 28.57 8.07
CA LEU A 194 -16.31 29.59 9.09
C LEU A 194 -15.44 30.71 8.51
N PRO A 195 -15.83 31.97 8.77
CA PRO A 195 -15.05 33.10 8.33
C PRO A 195 -13.77 33.25 9.15
N GLY A 196 -12.73 33.79 8.52
CA GLY A 196 -11.48 34.05 9.22
C GLY A 196 -10.30 34.27 8.28
N LYS A 197 -9.16 34.61 8.89
CA LYS A 197 -7.90 34.69 8.15
C LYS A 197 -7.38 33.29 7.88
N ARG A 198 -7.08 33.01 6.62
CA ARG A 198 -6.51 31.71 6.21
C ARG A 198 -5.12 31.53 6.79
N ALA A 199 -4.78 30.27 7.10
CA ALA A 199 -3.44 29.91 7.52
C ALA A 199 -2.41 30.28 6.44
N GLU A 200 -1.26 30.74 6.86
CA GLU A 200 -0.15 30.98 5.91
C GLU A 200 0.35 29.63 5.37
N SER A 201 0.65 29.61 4.07
CA SER A 201 1.28 28.43 3.47
C SER A 201 2.64 28.19 4.11
N ILE A 202 3.01 26.90 4.24
CA ILE A 202 4.31 26.49 4.80
C ILE A 202 5.44 27.14 3.99
N SER A 203 6.47 27.60 4.68
CA SER A 203 7.55 28.42 4.11
C SER A 203 8.22 27.79 2.88
N TRP A 204 8.50 26.48 2.92
CA TRP A 204 9.19 25.81 1.81
C TRP A 204 8.36 25.71 0.53
N MET A 205 7.04 25.79 0.61
CA MET A 205 6.16 25.78 -0.57
C MET A 205 6.25 27.05 -1.41
N LYS A 206 6.75 28.14 -0.82
CA LYS A 206 6.97 29.42 -1.50
C LYS A 206 8.37 29.56 -2.07
N MET A 207 9.25 28.60 -1.80
CA MET A 207 10.62 28.62 -2.29
C MET A 207 10.68 28.50 -3.82
N ASN A 208 11.51 29.31 -4.44
CA ASN A 208 11.87 29.11 -5.84
C ASN A 208 12.81 27.91 -6.01
N LYS A 209 13.10 27.53 -7.23
CA LYS A 209 13.94 26.36 -7.52
C LYS A 209 15.32 26.40 -6.85
N LEU A 210 15.98 27.55 -6.82
CA LEU A 210 17.33 27.68 -6.24
C LEU A 210 17.31 27.61 -4.71
N GLU A 211 16.22 28.04 -4.09
CA GLU A 211 16.03 27.97 -2.63
C GLU A 211 15.61 26.56 -2.19
N PHE A 212 14.82 25.86 -3.02
CA PHE A 212 14.29 24.54 -2.68
C PHE A 212 15.31 23.41 -2.84
N PHE A 213 16.14 23.45 -3.89
CA PHE A 213 17.16 22.42 -4.12
C PHE A 213 18.53 22.87 -3.54
N PRO A 214 19.27 21.93 -2.91
CA PRO A 214 18.95 20.53 -2.62
C PRO A 214 17.88 20.40 -1.51
N PHE A 215 17.02 19.37 -1.64
CA PHE A 215 15.94 19.16 -0.68
C PHE A 215 16.08 17.89 0.19
N ILE A 216 17.09 17.09 -0.05
CA ILE A 216 17.47 15.90 0.71
C ILE A 216 18.76 16.16 1.47
N ASP A 217 18.76 15.93 2.77
CA ASP A 217 19.92 16.09 3.63
C ASP A 217 20.89 14.89 3.54
N LYS A 218 22.02 14.98 4.23
CA LYS A 218 23.07 13.93 4.24
C LYS A 218 22.62 12.57 4.79
N TYR A 219 21.47 12.51 5.46
CA TYR A 219 20.87 11.27 5.96
C TYR A 219 19.78 10.71 5.02
N GLY A 220 19.51 11.36 3.89
CA GLY A 220 18.44 10.96 2.97
C GLY A 220 17.05 11.43 3.39
N GLN A 221 16.95 12.38 4.33
CA GLN A 221 15.71 12.92 4.86
C GLN A 221 15.30 14.22 4.15
N PHE A 222 14.00 14.52 4.12
CA PHE A 222 13.50 15.80 3.60
C PHE A 222 13.99 16.97 4.46
N LYS A 223 14.70 17.89 3.84
CA LYS A 223 15.41 18.98 4.52
C LYS A 223 14.49 20.05 5.10
N HIS A 224 13.43 20.39 4.38
CA HIS A 224 12.62 21.60 4.65
C HIS A 224 11.47 21.37 5.64
N LYS A 225 11.37 20.20 6.28
CA LYS A 225 10.35 19.89 7.29
C LYS A 225 10.98 19.30 8.53
N GLU A 226 10.46 19.69 9.70
CA GLU A 226 10.81 19.09 10.98
C GLU A 226 9.73 18.11 11.43
N TRP A 227 10.15 17.06 12.16
CA TRP A 227 9.25 16.07 12.76
C TRP A 227 9.88 15.45 14.01
N PRO A 228 9.07 14.88 14.91
CA PRO A 228 9.60 14.18 16.08
C PRO A 228 10.52 13.02 15.69
N GLY A 229 11.77 13.10 16.14
CA GLY A 229 12.77 12.06 15.87
C GLY A 229 13.55 12.22 14.57
N LYS A 230 13.46 13.34 13.84
CA LYS A 230 14.37 13.64 12.71
C LYS A 230 15.84 13.57 13.17
N THR A 231 16.70 13.04 12.32
CA THR A 231 18.15 12.97 12.58
C THR A 231 18.82 14.25 12.09
N HIS A 232 19.54 14.96 12.97
CA HIS A 232 20.29 16.18 12.64
C HIS A 232 21.80 15.96 12.63
N ASN A 233 22.28 14.98 13.41
CA ASN A 233 23.68 14.69 13.55
C ASN A 233 23.91 13.22 13.97
N ASP A 234 25.16 12.75 13.92
CA ASP A 234 25.48 11.36 14.23
C ASP A 234 25.31 11.01 15.73
N GLU A 235 25.30 12.01 16.62
CA GLU A 235 24.96 11.76 18.04
C GLU A 235 23.50 11.35 18.19
N ASP A 236 22.58 11.87 17.40
CA ASP A 236 21.18 11.44 17.39
C ASP A 236 21.06 9.94 17.06
N LEU A 237 21.89 9.42 16.15
CA LEU A 237 21.96 7.99 15.84
C LEU A 237 22.46 7.17 17.01
N ARG A 238 23.53 7.66 17.70
CA ARG A 238 24.07 7.00 18.91
C ARG A 238 23.07 6.98 20.05
N GLN A 239 22.34 8.07 20.27
CA GLN A 239 21.29 8.15 21.28
C GLN A 239 20.10 7.23 20.94
N ALA A 240 19.69 7.19 19.68
CA ALA A 240 18.66 6.28 19.21
C ALA A 240 19.04 4.80 19.46
N ARG A 241 20.30 4.41 19.19
CA ARG A 241 20.82 3.09 19.51
C ARG A 241 20.74 2.77 21.00
N LYS A 242 21.18 3.69 21.87
CA LYS A 242 21.10 3.50 23.32
C LYS A 242 19.67 3.36 23.83
N LYS A 243 18.75 4.18 23.29
CA LYS A 243 17.33 4.10 23.63
C LYS A 243 16.74 2.75 23.22
N GLU A 244 17.06 2.29 22.03
CA GLU A 244 16.60 1.02 21.50
C GLU A 244 17.11 -0.17 22.30
N GLU A 245 18.39 -0.20 22.67
CA GLU A 245 18.93 -1.27 23.52
C GLU A 245 18.19 -1.37 24.87
N LYS A 246 17.79 -0.25 25.46
CA LYS A 246 16.96 -0.24 26.67
C LYS A 246 15.56 -0.79 26.44
N ASP A 247 14.92 -0.42 25.32
CA ASP A 247 13.59 -0.94 24.96
C ASP A 247 13.63 -2.45 24.73
N LEU A 248 14.62 -2.95 23.98
CA LEU A 248 14.79 -4.38 23.72
C LEU A 248 15.06 -5.19 24.99
N ALA A 249 15.84 -4.63 25.92
CA ALA A 249 16.08 -5.26 27.23
C ALA A 249 14.82 -5.33 28.10
N ALA A 250 13.98 -4.29 28.04
CA ALA A 250 12.70 -4.25 28.75
C ALA A 250 11.65 -5.20 28.14
N HIS A 251 11.77 -5.55 26.86
CA HIS A 251 10.81 -6.37 26.12
C HIS A 251 11.50 -7.55 25.44
N PRO A 252 11.87 -8.61 26.16
CA PRO A 252 12.67 -9.72 25.63
C PRO A 252 11.89 -10.66 24.68
N GLY A 253 10.59 -10.43 24.50
CA GLY A 253 9.70 -11.23 23.68
C GLY A 253 8.68 -12.04 24.50
N ALA A 254 7.64 -12.53 23.84
CA ALA A 254 6.62 -13.37 24.45
C ALA A 254 7.23 -14.70 24.94
N THR A 255 6.81 -15.17 26.12
CA THR A 255 7.40 -16.34 26.81
C THR A 255 6.84 -17.68 26.35
N ASP A 256 5.67 -17.67 25.72
CA ASP A 256 4.93 -18.84 25.27
C ASP A 256 5.32 -19.29 23.84
N ARG A 257 6.50 -18.92 23.37
CA ARG A 257 7.01 -19.24 22.03
C ARG A 257 7.94 -20.44 22.03
N SER A 258 7.72 -21.37 21.08
CA SER A 258 8.68 -22.43 20.77
C SER A 258 9.97 -21.87 20.18
N ARG A 259 10.95 -22.72 19.95
CA ARG A 259 12.19 -22.37 19.25
C ARG A 259 11.92 -21.65 17.92
N TYR A 260 10.94 -22.12 17.15
CA TYR A 260 10.56 -21.57 15.84
C TYR A 260 9.53 -20.44 15.93
N GLY A 261 9.04 -20.10 17.12
CA GLY A 261 8.02 -19.07 17.34
C GLY A 261 6.58 -19.60 17.40
N GLY A 262 6.40 -20.93 17.44
CA GLY A 262 5.09 -21.59 17.61
C GLY A 262 4.55 -21.47 19.03
N TRP A 263 3.28 -21.81 19.23
CA TRP A 263 2.54 -21.67 20.47
C TRP A 263 2.82 -22.83 21.46
N LYS A 264 3.64 -22.61 22.48
CA LYS A 264 3.99 -23.64 23.48
C LYS A 264 2.80 -24.11 24.31
N ASN A 265 1.87 -23.22 24.61
CA ASN A 265 0.73 -23.51 25.48
C ASN A 265 -0.45 -24.12 24.71
N GLY A 266 -0.37 -24.20 23.39
CA GLY A 266 -1.41 -24.78 22.53
C GLY A 266 -1.30 -26.29 22.37
N PRO A 267 -2.30 -26.91 21.68
CA PRO A 267 -2.30 -28.34 21.40
C PRO A 267 -1.14 -28.73 20.51
N ARG A 268 -0.27 -29.63 21.01
CA ARG A 268 0.91 -30.08 20.27
C ARG A 268 0.59 -31.18 19.29
N GLN A 269 1.09 -31.08 18.09
CA GLN A 269 1.02 -32.07 17.02
C GLN A 269 2.32 -32.88 16.92
N LYS A 270 2.34 -33.89 16.06
CA LYS A 270 3.59 -34.63 15.76
C LYS A 270 4.58 -33.69 15.05
N GLY A 271 5.78 -33.54 15.57
CA GLY A 271 6.88 -32.86 14.90
C GLY A 271 7.37 -33.65 13.67
N THR A 272 7.70 -32.93 12.59
CA THR A 272 8.14 -33.55 11.32
C THR A 272 9.49 -33.04 10.83
N GLY A 273 10.09 -32.09 11.55
CA GLY A 273 11.35 -31.46 11.16
C GLY A 273 11.20 -30.36 10.11
N HIS A 274 9.97 -30.08 9.65
CA HIS A 274 9.67 -29.02 8.67
C HIS A 274 8.28 -28.42 8.94
N PHE A 275 8.04 -27.22 8.40
CA PHE A 275 6.73 -26.56 8.48
C PHE A 275 5.72 -27.27 7.59
N ARG A 276 4.49 -27.37 8.06
CA ARG A 276 3.33 -27.91 7.33
C ARG A 276 2.05 -27.18 7.71
N VAL A 277 0.97 -27.42 7.01
CA VAL A 277 -0.35 -26.85 7.34
C VAL A 277 -1.33 -27.97 7.73
N ALA A 278 -2.23 -27.66 8.65
CA ALA A 278 -3.34 -28.54 9.04
C ALA A 278 -4.52 -27.73 9.55
N LYS A 279 -5.72 -28.32 9.48
CA LYS A 279 -6.93 -27.76 10.07
C LYS A 279 -7.13 -28.39 11.44
N ILE A 280 -7.13 -27.56 12.47
CA ILE A 280 -7.31 -27.96 13.87
C ILE A 280 -8.51 -27.17 14.41
N ASP A 281 -9.48 -27.86 14.95
CA ASP A 281 -10.72 -27.26 15.53
C ASP A 281 -11.35 -26.21 14.60
N GLY A 282 -11.58 -26.61 13.34
CA GLY A 282 -12.21 -25.74 12.34
C GLY A 282 -11.33 -24.63 11.73
N LYS A 283 -10.14 -24.38 12.28
CA LYS A 283 -9.22 -23.33 11.82
C LYS A 283 -7.98 -23.91 11.13
N TRP A 284 -7.52 -23.25 10.07
CA TRP A 284 -6.23 -23.58 9.47
C TRP A 284 -5.08 -23.02 10.30
N TRP A 285 -4.04 -23.83 10.46
CA TRP A 285 -2.80 -23.50 11.15
C TRP A 285 -1.60 -23.91 10.33
N MET A 286 -0.49 -23.22 10.50
CA MET A 286 0.80 -23.82 10.28
C MET A 286 1.21 -24.62 11.51
N ILE A 287 2.06 -25.61 11.32
CA ILE A 287 2.65 -26.40 12.39
C ILE A 287 4.16 -26.32 12.20
N ASP A 288 4.86 -25.93 13.25
CA ASP A 288 6.31 -25.79 13.21
C ASP A 288 7.03 -27.16 13.18
N PRO A 289 8.35 -27.20 12.92
CA PRO A 289 9.11 -28.44 12.85
C PRO A 289 9.02 -29.33 14.09
N GLU A 290 8.82 -28.72 15.27
CA GLU A 290 8.69 -29.43 16.55
C GLU A 290 7.24 -29.86 16.88
N GLY A 291 6.26 -29.43 16.09
CA GLY A 291 4.85 -29.80 16.23
C GLY A 291 4.00 -28.78 16.98
N TYR A 292 4.47 -27.58 17.24
CA TYR A 292 3.67 -26.51 17.83
C TYR A 292 2.84 -25.81 16.76
N LEU A 293 1.62 -25.40 17.13
CA LEU A 293 0.81 -24.54 16.29
C LEU A 293 1.54 -23.22 16.04
N PHE A 294 1.52 -22.78 14.79
CA PHE A 294 2.24 -21.59 14.36
C PHE A 294 1.32 -20.70 13.50
N TRP A 295 1.33 -19.41 13.77
CA TRP A 295 0.71 -18.39 12.94
C TRP A 295 1.79 -17.40 12.51
N SER A 296 1.94 -17.18 11.20
CA SER A 296 3.07 -16.42 10.67
C SER A 296 2.83 -14.91 10.79
N HIS A 297 3.40 -14.28 11.81
CA HIS A 297 3.39 -12.84 12.03
C HIS A 297 4.71 -12.25 11.54
N GLY A 298 4.72 -11.70 10.32
CA GLY A 298 5.95 -11.41 9.61
C GLY A 298 6.07 -10.01 9.01
N VAL A 299 7.27 -9.73 8.53
CA VAL A 299 7.59 -8.49 7.80
C VAL A 299 8.54 -8.78 6.65
N VAL A 300 8.27 -8.20 5.46
CA VAL A 300 9.11 -8.34 4.26
C VAL A 300 10.28 -7.36 4.27
N ARG A 301 11.33 -7.66 3.50
CA ARG A 301 12.48 -6.79 3.25
C ARG A 301 13.24 -6.40 4.51
N VAL A 302 13.57 -7.39 5.35
CA VAL A 302 14.52 -7.21 6.46
C VAL A 302 15.92 -7.16 5.86
N THR A 303 16.40 -5.95 5.59
CA THR A 303 17.68 -5.65 4.93
C THR A 303 18.16 -4.25 5.28
N THR A 304 19.46 -4.00 5.20
CA THR A 304 20.01 -2.64 5.35
C THR A 304 19.76 -1.77 4.11
N SER A 305 19.42 -2.36 2.97
CA SER A 305 19.40 -1.70 1.64
C SER A 305 18.01 -1.23 1.21
N SER A 306 17.16 -0.76 2.12
CA SER A 306 15.82 -0.24 1.77
C SER A 306 15.84 1.18 1.22
N GLY A 307 16.88 1.96 1.49
CA GLY A 307 17.03 3.36 1.12
C GLY A 307 17.86 3.62 -0.14
N ILE A 308 17.94 2.62 -1.03
CA ILE A 308 18.63 2.80 -2.34
C ILE A 308 17.80 3.72 -3.22
N THR A 309 18.46 4.75 -3.79
CA THR A 309 17.85 5.69 -4.75
C THR A 309 18.73 5.90 -5.96
N PRO A 310 18.16 6.00 -7.19
CA PRO A 310 18.90 6.41 -8.39
C PRO A 310 19.44 7.85 -8.27
N LEU A 311 20.61 8.09 -8.86
CA LEU A 311 21.24 9.41 -8.94
C LEU A 311 21.23 10.00 -10.35
N ASP A 312 20.99 9.18 -11.39
CA ASP A 312 21.06 9.60 -12.78
C ASP A 312 20.16 10.81 -13.06
N GLY A 313 20.78 11.95 -13.41
CA GLY A 313 20.12 13.22 -13.68
C GLY A 313 19.48 13.90 -12.45
N ARG A 314 19.80 13.46 -11.21
CA ARG A 314 19.16 13.93 -9.97
C ARG A 314 20.13 14.38 -8.87
N ASN A 315 21.44 14.53 -9.17
CA ASN A 315 22.44 14.94 -8.17
C ASN A 315 22.07 16.22 -7.42
N TYR A 316 21.37 17.15 -8.07
CA TYR A 316 20.92 18.41 -7.46
C TYR A 316 19.83 18.24 -6.39
N TYR A 317 19.29 17.03 -6.20
CA TYR A 317 18.35 16.74 -5.10
C TYR A 317 19.03 16.72 -3.75
N PHE A 318 20.31 16.34 -3.71
CA PHE A 318 21.04 15.93 -2.52
C PHE A 318 22.02 16.98 -2.04
N GLU A 319 21.99 17.31 -0.74
CA GLU A 319 22.82 18.35 -0.16
C GLU A 319 24.28 17.95 -0.03
N ASP A 320 24.54 16.71 0.35
CA ASP A 320 25.87 16.25 0.76
C ASP A 320 26.05 14.77 0.40
N LEU A 321 26.27 14.50 -0.88
CA LEU A 321 26.68 13.18 -1.33
C LEU A 321 28.19 13.05 -1.06
N PRO A 322 28.65 11.99 -0.35
CA PRO A 322 30.07 11.80 -0.04
C PRO A 322 30.90 11.64 -1.32
N ALA A 323 32.18 11.99 -1.27
CA ALA A 323 33.10 11.67 -2.35
C ALA A 323 33.24 10.14 -2.49
N VAL A 324 33.52 9.66 -3.70
CA VAL A 324 33.60 8.21 -3.98
C VAL A 324 34.72 7.52 -3.19
N ASP A 325 35.79 8.25 -2.90
CA ASP A 325 36.94 7.80 -2.11
C ASP A 325 36.77 7.99 -0.60
N ASP A 326 35.70 8.63 -0.14
CA ASP A 326 35.36 8.72 1.27
C ASP A 326 34.86 7.36 1.81
N GLU A 327 34.92 7.20 3.12
CA GLU A 327 34.46 6.00 3.82
C GLU A 327 32.98 5.67 3.48
N LEU A 328 32.13 6.69 3.34
CA LEU A 328 30.72 6.54 2.93
C LEU A 328 30.53 6.41 1.42
N GLY A 329 31.59 6.61 0.62
CA GLY A 329 31.57 6.39 -0.83
C GLY A 329 31.36 4.93 -1.22
N GLN A 330 31.65 3.98 -0.32
CA GLN A 330 31.37 2.56 -0.53
C GLN A 330 29.89 2.24 -0.77
N PHE A 331 28.97 3.16 -0.46
CA PHE A 331 27.51 2.97 -0.64
C PHE A 331 26.98 3.45 -1.99
N TYR A 332 27.85 3.93 -2.88
CA TYR A 332 27.52 4.09 -4.29
C TYR A 332 27.40 2.73 -4.97
N PHE A 333 26.46 2.57 -5.86
CA PHE A 333 26.23 1.35 -6.66
C PHE A 333 25.98 0.08 -5.82
N THR A 334 25.60 0.23 -4.55
CA THR A 334 25.31 -0.90 -3.68
C THR A 334 23.90 -1.42 -3.96
N HIS A 335 23.82 -2.36 -4.92
CA HIS A 335 22.58 -3.11 -5.13
C HIS A 335 22.71 -4.44 -4.38
N ASP A 336 21.78 -4.78 -3.54
CA ASP A 336 21.68 -6.14 -3.05
C ASP A 336 21.23 -7.09 -4.19
N ALA A 337 21.40 -8.39 -4.00
CA ALA A 337 21.09 -9.39 -5.01
C ALA A 337 19.61 -9.40 -5.43
N LEU A 338 18.69 -8.88 -4.57
CA LEU A 338 17.26 -8.82 -4.83
C LEU A 338 16.90 -7.65 -5.76
N LEU A 339 17.57 -6.50 -5.59
CA LEU A 339 17.22 -5.25 -6.29
C LEU A 339 17.95 -5.05 -7.61
N LYS A 340 19.14 -5.60 -7.75
CA LYS A 340 20.00 -5.39 -8.92
C LYS A 340 19.32 -5.64 -10.28
N PRO A 341 18.57 -6.72 -10.49
CA PRO A 341 17.87 -6.95 -11.77
C PRO A 341 16.89 -5.83 -12.13
N TYR A 342 16.23 -5.24 -11.13
CA TYR A 342 15.25 -4.18 -11.34
C TYR A 342 15.90 -2.87 -11.77
N TYR A 343 17.04 -2.51 -11.21
CA TYR A 343 17.79 -1.31 -11.59
C TYR A 343 18.37 -1.45 -12.99
N THR A 344 19.07 -2.53 -13.26
CA THR A 344 19.69 -2.82 -14.55
C THR A 344 18.66 -2.84 -15.69
N ALA A 345 17.50 -3.49 -15.47
CA ALA A 345 16.43 -3.57 -16.47
C ALA A 345 15.81 -2.21 -16.84
N ARG A 346 16.05 -1.17 -16.04
CA ARG A 346 15.55 0.20 -16.25
C ARG A 346 16.64 1.18 -16.68
N GLY A 347 17.85 0.69 -16.97
CA GLY A 347 18.99 1.54 -17.37
C GLY A 347 19.42 2.52 -16.27
N ILE A 348 19.28 2.11 -14.99
CA ILE A 348 19.77 2.89 -13.86
C ILE A 348 21.19 2.42 -13.56
N ASP A 349 22.13 3.31 -13.74
CA ASP A 349 23.56 3.03 -13.64
C ASP A 349 24.21 3.60 -12.37
N SER A 350 23.59 4.62 -11.77
CA SER A 350 24.11 5.31 -10.59
C SER A 350 23.07 5.33 -9.46
N THR A 351 23.46 4.84 -8.29
CA THR A 351 22.62 4.82 -7.08
C THR A 351 23.45 5.15 -5.85
N TYR A 352 22.74 5.58 -4.79
CA TYR A 352 23.29 5.68 -3.44
C TYR A 352 22.36 5.00 -2.43
N ASP A 353 22.93 4.27 -1.46
CA ASP A 353 22.19 3.56 -0.43
C ASP A 353 22.26 4.30 0.91
N TYR A 354 21.31 5.20 1.13
CA TYR A 354 21.22 5.98 2.36
C TYR A 354 21.00 5.13 3.61
N SER A 355 20.21 4.08 3.53
CA SER A 355 19.91 3.26 4.70
C SER A 355 21.15 2.46 5.17
N SER A 356 21.91 1.90 4.24
CA SER A 356 23.18 1.24 4.58
C SER A 356 24.23 2.23 5.10
N ALA A 357 24.32 3.43 4.50
CA ALA A 357 25.21 4.49 4.97
C ALA A 357 24.85 4.96 6.40
N ASN A 358 23.56 5.11 6.69
CA ASN A 358 23.10 5.47 8.05
C ASN A 358 23.32 4.33 9.06
N ALA A 359 23.13 3.07 8.65
CA ALA A 359 23.49 1.93 9.48
C ALA A 359 25.01 1.93 9.80
N TYR A 360 25.85 2.24 8.82
CA TYR A 360 27.28 2.39 9.03
C TYR A 360 27.60 3.54 10.01
N ARG A 361 27.00 4.72 9.86
CA ARG A 361 27.15 5.83 10.83
C ARG A 361 26.71 5.44 12.24
N LYS A 362 25.67 4.63 12.36
CA LYS A 362 25.07 4.20 13.64
C LYS A 362 25.87 3.09 14.33
N TYR A 363 26.42 2.16 13.56
CA TYR A 363 27.02 0.91 14.07
C TYR A 363 28.52 0.76 13.80
N GLY A 364 29.10 1.53 12.87
CA GLY A 364 30.49 1.41 12.44
C GLY A 364 30.70 0.34 11.37
N SER A 365 31.95 -0.07 11.15
CA SER A 365 32.35 -1.03 10.11
C SER A 365 31.63 -2.39 10.18
N ASP A 366 31.28 -2.82 11.38
CA ASP A 366 30.61 -4.12 11.63
C ASP A 366 29.08 -4.03 11.46
N TYR A 367 28.56 -2.94 10.87
CA TYR A 367 27.13 -2.64 10.79
C TYR A 367 26.27 -3.80 10.26
N LYS A 368 26.74 -4.58 9.28
CA LYS A 368 25.99 -5.71 8.72
C LYS A 368 25.72 -6.79 9.76
N ALA A 369 26.75 -7.19 10.50
CA ALA A 369 26.62 -8.21 11.54
C ALA A 369 25.78 -7.72 12.73
N LEU A 370 25.99 -6.47 13.14
CA LEU A 370 25.22 -5.84 14.23
C LEU A 370 23.75 -5.65 13.84
N TYR A 371 23.47 -5.22 12.60
CA TYR A 371 22.11 -5.09 12.10
C TYR A 371 21.42 -6.46 12.01
N ALA A 372 22.10 -7.50 11.53
CA ALA A 372 21.56 -8.84 11.44
C ALA A 372 21.16 -9.39 12.83
N ASP A 373 22.03 -9.24 13.84
CA ASP A 373 21.70 -9.59 15.23
C ASP A 373 20.51 -8.78 15.75
N LEU A 374 20.54 -7.48 15.53
CA LEU A 374 19.50 -6.56 15.96
C LEU A 374 18.14 -6.86 15.30
N ALA A 375 18.12 -7.22 14.03
CA ALA A 375 16.89 -7.59 13.31
C ALA A 375 16.15 -8.74 14.00
N HIS A 376 16.85 -9.81 14.38
CA HIS A 376 16.26 -10.92 15.14
C HIS A 376 15.77 -10.52 16.53
N ARG A 377 16.54 -9.68 17.24
CA ARG A 377 16.13 -9.17 18.57
C ARG A 377 14.89 -8.26 18.46
N ARG A 378 14.84 -7.41 17.44
CA ARG A 378 13.68 -6.57 17.11
C ARG A 378 12.45 -7.43 16.88
N LEU A 379 12.52 -8.36 15.94
CA LEU A 379 11.37 -9.22 15.60
C LEU A 379 10.83 -9.92 16.85
N ARG A 380 11.71 -10.54 17.62
CA ARG A 380 11.32 -11.20 18.88
C ARG A 380 10.68 -10.25 19.88
N SER A 381 11.30 -9.09 20.13
CA SER A 381 10.83 -8.06 21.05
C SER A 381 9.49 -7.45 20.62
N TRP A 382 9.28 -7.30 19.30
CA TRP A 382 8.08 -6.74 18.73
C TRP A 382 6.94 -7.77 18.56
N GLY A 383 7.17 -9.03 18.93
CA GLY A 383 6.16 -10.08 18.84
C GLY A 383 5.98 -10.65 17.44
N LEU A 384 6.94 -10.44 16.55
CA LEU A 384 7.01 -11.03 15.22
C LEU A 384 7.80 -12.35 15.28
N ASN A 385 7.43 -13.32 14.43
CA ASN A 385 8.07 -14.62 14.38
C ASN A 385 8.50 -15.06 12.98
N THR A 386 8.35 -14.18 11.97
CA THR A 386 8.68 -14.52 10.59
C THR A 386 9.41 -13.39 9.88
N ILE A 387 10.58 -13.69 9.32
CA ILE A 387 11.24 -12.86 8.30
C ILE A 387 10.60 -13.25 6.96
N ALA A 388 9.81 -12.32 6.38
CA ALA A 388 9.14 -12.63 5.13
C ALA A 388 10.06 -12.38 3.91
N ASN A 389 9.58 -12.76 2.74
CA ASN A 389 10.33 -12.75 1.49
C ASN A 389 11.01 -11.41 1.16
N SER A 390 11.95 -11.44 0.24
CA SER A 390 12.76 -10.28 -0.19
C SER A 390 13.64 -9.69 0.91
N SER A 391 13.91 -10.46 1.95
CA SER A 391 14.84 -10.14 3.02
C SER A 391 16.26 -10.63 2.70
N ASP A 392 17.24 -10.12 3.43
CA ASP A 392 18.62 -10.53 3.26
C ASP A 392 18.79 -12.02 3.64
N LYS A 393 19.30 -12.82 2.69
CA LYS A 393 19.52 -14.26 2.88
C LYS A 393 20.46 -14.53 4.06
N ALA A 394 21.48 -13.70 4.26
CA ALA A 394 22.42 -13.88 5.36
C ALA A 394 21.73 -13.73 6.73
N ILE A 395 20.73 -12.85 6.84
CA ILE A 395 19.93 -12.70 8.06
C ILE A 395 18.99 -13.93 8.22
N CYS A 396 18.31 -14.35 7.16
CA CYS A 396 17.39 -15.48 7.19
C CYS A 396 18.08 -16.79 7.66
N MET A 397 19.33 -17.01 7.26
CA MET A 397 20.11 -18.24 7.52
C MET A 397 20.83 -18.29 8.89
N MET A 398 20.43 -17.44 9.85
CA MET A 398 21.06 -17.39 11.18
C MET A 398 20.45 -18.36 12.21
N ASP A 399 19.52 -19.23 11.85
CA ASP A 399 18.84 -20.20 12.73
C ASP A 399 18.17 -19.57 13.97
N ARG A 400 17.55 -18.37 13.79
CA ARG A 400 16.99 -17.60 14.92
C ARG A 400 15.53 -17.21 14.75
N THR A 401 15.06 -17.02 13.52
CA THR A 401 13.69 -16.63 13.20
C THR A 401 13.25 -17.37 11.94
N ALA A 402 12.07 -17.98 11.97
CA ALA A 402 11.50 -18.64 10.82
C ALA A 402 11.32 -17.64 9.65
N TYR A 403 11.40 -18.12 8.41
CA TYR A 403 11.35 -17.22 7.25
C TYR A 403 10.66 -17.83 6.03
N THR A 404 10.23 -16.96 5.11
CA THR A 404 9.76 -17.32 3.77
C THR A 404 10.65 -16.67 2.72
N ASP A 405 10.73 -17.27 1.53
CA ASP A 405 11.40 -16.65 0.40
C ASP A 405 10.53 -16.69 -0.87
N ARG A 406 11.02 -16.12 -1.97
CA ARG A 406 10.31 -16.01 -3.23
C ARG A 406 11.17 -16.43 -4.40
N ILE A 407 10.55 -17.16 -5.33
CA ILE A 407 11.12 -17.55 -6.62
C ILE A 407 10.41 -16.79 -7.72
N GLU A 408 11.14 -16.16 -8.62
CA GLU A 408 10.61 -15.48 -9.80
C GLU A 408 10.98 -16.23 -11.06
N ILE A 409 9.99 -16.51 -11.89
CA ILE A 409 10.17 -17.20 -13.17
C ILE A 409 10.28 -16.17 -14.28
N HIS A 410 11.50 -15.93 -14.74
CA HIS A 410 11.77 -15.07 -15.89
C HIS A 410 12.14 -15.94 -17.09
N SER A 411 11.18 -16.17 -17.99
CA SER A 411 11.30 -17.01 -19.18
C SER A 411 10.72 -16.30 -20.40
N VAL A 412 10.39 -17.03 -21.46
CA VAL A 412 9.70 -16.46 -22.63
C VAL A 412 8.28 -16.07 -22.26
N PRO A 413 7.87 -14.80 -22.38
CA PRO A 413 6.52 -14.37 -22.06
C PRO A 413 5.54 -14.66 -23.20
N ILE A 414 4.23 -14.72 -22.88
CA ILE A 414 3.16 -14.59 -23.89
C ILE A 414 3.16 -13.13 -24.37
N GLU A 415 3.39 -12.91 -25.67
CA GLU A 415 3.51 -11.58 -26.26
C GLU A 415 2.27 -10.71 -26.02
N GLY A 416 2.52 -9.45 -25.65
CA GLY A 416 1.49 -8.44 -25.40
C GLY A 416 0.91 -8.44 -23.99
N THR A 417 1.28 -9.41 -23.15
CA THR A 417 0.90 -9.40 -21.72
C THR A 417 1.65 -8.31 -20.95
N THR A 418 1.05 -7.81 -19.87
CA THR A 418 1.58 -6.71 -19.04
C THR A 418 1.40 -7.04 -17.55
N GLY A 419 2.05 -6.27 -16.68
CA GLY A 419 2.01 -6.43 -15.22
C GLY A 419 3.32 -5.90 -14.65
N TRP A 420 3.71 -6.31 -13.46
CA TRP A 420 5.09 -6.14 -12.95
C TRP A 420 6.09 -6.76 -13.93
N TRP A 421 5.74 -7.98 -14.40
CA TRP A 421 6.36 -8.69 -15.49
C TRP A 421 5.29 -9.16 -16.47
N PRO A 422 5.61 -9.33 -17.76
CA PRO A 422 4.74 -10.05 -18.69
C PRO A 422 4.43 -11.46 -18.16
N PHE A 423 3.28 -12.02 -18.52
CA PHE A 423 2.93 -13.38 -18.15
C PHE A 423 3.79 -14.39 -18.92
N MET A 424 4.56 -15.22 -18.20
CA MET A 424 5.45 -16.21 -18.80
C MET A 424 4.67 -17.37 -19.41
N ASP A 425 5.09 -17.83 -20.59
CA ASP A 425 4.44 -18.91 -21.33
C ASP A 425 4.68 -20.28 -20.69
N PRO A 426 3.70 -20.89 -20.01
CA PRO A 426 3.92 -22.17 -19.33
C PRO A 426 4.04 -23.38 -20.28
N PHE A 427 3.80 -23.19 -21.58
CA PHE A 427 4.01 -24.20 -22.62
C PHE A 427 5.42 -24.11 -23.24
N ASP A 428 6.16 -23.05 -22.96
CA ASP A 428 7.54 -22.94 -23.42
C ASP A 428 8.46 -23.74 -22.48
N PRO A 429 9.39 -24.56 -23.01
CA PRO A 429 10.30 -25.33 -22.16
C PRO A 429 11.10 -24.50 -21.17
N SER A 430 11.46 -23.25 -21.55
CA SER A 430 12.21 -22.34 -20.69
C SER A 430 11.49 -21.99 -19.38
N PHE A 431 10.15 -22.11 -19.33
CA PHE A 431 9.39 -21.88 -18.10
C PHE A 431 9.74 -22.94 -17.03
N ALA A 432 9.66 -24.21 -17.39
CA ALA A 432 9.99 -25.31 -16.49
C ALA A 432 11.49 -25.35 -16.14
N GLU A 433 12.35 -25.07 -17.10
CA GLU A 433 13.80 -25.00 -16.92
C GLU A 433 14.19 -23.90 -15.94
N THR A 434 13.63 -22.70 -16.13
CA THR A 434 13.88 -21.55 -15.23
C THR A 434 13.39 -21.84 -13.81
N MET A 435 12.16 -22.37 -13.67
CA MET A 435 11.63 -22.74 -12.37
C MET A 435 12.55 -23.75 -11.65
N ARG A 436 13.00 -24.77 -12.34
CA ARG A 436 13.92 -25.78 -11.80
C ARG A 436 15.26 -25.17 -11.38
N MET A 437 15.88 -24.39 -12.25
CA MET A 437 17.15 -23.72 -11.99
C MET A 437 17.06 -22.78 -10.77
N ARG A 438 16.02 -21.95 -10.71
CA ARG A 438 15.81 -21.02 -9.61
C ARG A 438 15.59 -21.71 -8.27
N LEU A 439 14.83 -22.80 -8.25
CA LEU A 439 14.59 -23.56 -7.04
C LEU A 439 15.85 -24.28 -6.55
N LEU A 440 16.62 -24.91 -7.46
CA LEU A 440 17.90 -25.55 -7.12
C LEU A 440 18.94 -24.55 -6.60
N ALA A 441 18.91 -23.30 -7.07
CA ALA A 441 19.78 -22.24 -6.56
C ALA A 441 19.51 -21.87 -5.08
N GLN A 442 18.37 -22.30 -4.52
CA GLN A 442 18.02 -22.09 -3.11
C GLN A 442 18.33 -23.31 -2.23
N LYS A 443 19.27 -24.19 -2.65
CA LYS A 443 19.55 -25.47 -1.99
C LYS A 443 19.68 -25.34 -0.46
N ASP A 444 20.46 -24.38 0.03
CA ASP A 444 20.66 -24.19 1.47
C ASP A 444 19.35 -23.94 2.22
N GLN A 445 18.44 -23.13 1.63
CA GLN A 445 17.13 -22.84 2.20
C GLN A 445 16.15 -24.01 2.08
N LEU A 446 16.32 -24.89 1.08
CA LEU A 446 15.49 -26.08 0.91
C LEU A 446 15.74 -27.09 2.05
N ASP A 447 16.98 -27.18 2.53
CA ASP A 447 17.37 -28.08 3.61
C ASP A 447 17.16 -27.47 5.01
N ASP A 448 16.96 -26.14 5.10
CA ASP A 448 16.85 -25.41 6.35
C ASP A 448 15.47 -25.58 7.03
N PRO A 449 15.38 -26.13 8.25
CA PRO A 449 14.12 -26.28 8.97
C PRO A 449 13.43 -24.94 9.33
N TRP A 450 14.15 -23.82 9.32
CA TRP A 450 13.60 -22.49 9.59
C TRP A 450 12.85 -21.90 8.39
N CYS A 451 13.06 -22.44 7.17
CA CYS A 451 12.35 -22.02 5.97
C CYS A 451 10.94 -22.63 5.94
N LEU A 452 9.90 -21.79 6.01
CA LEU A 452 8.50 -22.21 5.91
C LEU A 452 8.18 -22.76 4.51
N GLY A 453 8.67 -22.08 3.48
CA GLY A 453 8.39 -22.36 2.08
C GLY A 453 8.63 -21.14 1.19
N PHE A 454 8.18 -21.27 -0.06
CA PHE A 454 8.43 -20.26 -1.08
C PHE A 454 7.13 -19.79 -1.73
N PHE A 455 7.02 -18.48 -1.93
CA PHE A 455 6.13 -17.92 -2.93
C PHE A 455 6.75 -18.12 -4.32
N VAL A 456 5.94 -18.30 -5.34
CA VAL A 456 6.42 -18.36 -6.74
C VAL A 456 5.75 -17.24 -7.51
N ASP A 457 6.55 -16.33 -8.04
CA ASP A 457 6.17 -15.05 -8.64
C ASP A 457 5.46 -14.10 -7.65
N ASN A 458 5.00 -12.96 -8.14
CA ASN A 458 4.31 -11.95 -7.37
C ASN A 458 3.34 -11.14 -8.24
N GLU A 459 2.10 -11.01 -7.77
CA GLU A 459 1.10 -10.12 -8.37
C GLU A 459 0.93 -10.29 -9.88
N ILE A 460 0.91 -11.55 -10.32
CA ILE A 460 0.69 -11.88 -11.74
C ILE A 460 -0.63 -11.27 -12.19
N LYS A 461 -0.61 -10.60 -13.35
CA LYS A 461 -1.81 -10.03 -13.97
C LYS A 461 -2.56 -11.11 -14.76
N TRP A 462 -3.49 -11.79 -14.09
CA TRP A 462 -4.31 -12.85 -14.68
C TRP A 462 -5.33 -12.35 -15.70
N GLY A 463 -5.79 -11.10 -15.55
CA GLY A 463 -6.85 -10.53 -16.37
C GLY A 463 -8.25 -11.11 -16.07
N ASP A 464 -9.14 -11.03 -17.05
CA ASP A 464 -10.46 -11.64 -16.99
C ASP A 464 -10.42 -13.13 -17.38
N THR A 465 -11.59 -13.74 -17.55
CA THR A 465 -11.73 -15.18 -17.83
C THR A 465 -11.17 -15.63 -19.19
N LYS A 466 -10.74 -14.71 -20.06
CA LYS A 466 -10.24 -15.00 -21.43
C LYS A 466 -8.98 -14.19 -21.81
N SER A 467 -8.48 -13.35 -20.93
CA SER A 467 -7.40 -12.39 -21.28
C SER A 467 -6.15 -13.08 -21.79
N LEU A 468 -5.60 -14.08 -21.09
CA LEU A 468 -4.37 -14.76 -21.48
C LEU A 468 -4.55 -15.51 -22.82
N ALA A 469 -5.69 -16.17 -23.04
CA ALA A 469 -6.00 -16.82 -24.31
C ALA A 469 -6.16 -15.82 -25.45
N SER A 470 -6.70 -14.62 -25.17
CA SER A 470 -6.82 -13.53 -26.14
C SER A 470 -5.45 -12.96 -26.55
N PHE A 471 -4.50 -12.88 -25.63
CA PHE A 471 -3.11 -12.56 -25.97
C PHE A 471 -2.47 -13.69 -26.77
N THR A 472 -2.70 -14.93 -26.36
CA THR A 472 -2.17 -16.12 -27.04
C THR A 472 -2.56 -16.19 -28.53
N ILE A 473 -3.84 -15.95 -28.87
CA ILE A 473 -4.27 -15.99 -30.27
C ILE A 473 -3.67 -14.84 -31.11
N LYS A 474 -3.35 -13.71 -30.49
CA LYS A 474 -2.69 -12.56 -31.14
C LYS A 474 -1.18 -12.73 -31.29
N ALA A 475 -0.57 -13.58 -30.49
CA ALA A 475 0.86 -13.80 -30.45
C ALA A 475 1.42 -14.36 -31.78
N PRO A 476 2.76 -14.32 -31.99
CA PRO A 476 3.41 -14.91 -33.17
C PRO A 476 3.11 -16.40 -33.36
N THR A 477 3.20 -16.88 -34.60
CA THR A 477 2.98 -18.29 -34.92
C THR A 477 3.96 -19.25 -34.23
N THR A 478 5.10 -18.74 -33.76
CA THR A 478 6.14 -19.51 -33.04
C THR A 478 5.88 -19.62 -31.56
N GLN A 479 4.98 -18.80 -30.99
CA GLN A 479 4.62 -18.80 -29.57
C GLN A 479 4.11 -20.18 -29.13
N ARG A 480 4.70 -20.77 -28.10
CA ARG A 480 4.37 -22.13 -27.63
C ARG A 480 2.93 -22.24 -27.12
N ALA A 481 2.44 -21.26 -26.38
CA ALA A 481 1.03 -21.20 -25.99
C ALA A 481 0.08 -21.23 -27.19
N LYS A 482 0.41 -20.47 -28.27
CA LYS A 482 -0.40 -20.47 -29.50
C LYS A 482 -0.38 -21.83 -30.19
N ILE A 483 0.76 -22.46 -30.26
CA ILE A 483 0.86 -23.82 -30.81
C ILE A 483 -0.01 -24.81 -30.00
N ALA A 484 0.08 -24.74 -28.67
CA ALA A 484 -0.73 -25.55 -27.77
C ALA A 484 -2.24 -25.27 -27.97
N MET A 485 -2.64 -24.00 -28.15
CA MET A 485 -4.02 -23.62 -28.42
C MET A 485 -4.54 -24.21 -29.73
N ILE A 486 -3.78 -24.09 -30.81
CA ILE A 486 -4.18 -24.65 -32.12
C ILE A 486 -4.29 -26.19 -32.03
N ASN A 487 -3.35 -26.85 -31.39
CA ASN A 487 -3.39 -28.32 -31.21
C ASN A 487 -4.61 -28.75 -30.38
N TRP A 488 -4.97 -27.99 -29.36
CA TRP A 488 -6.17 -28.22 -28.57
C TRP A 488 -7.44 -28.03 -29.38
N LEU A 489 -7.55 -26.97 -30.18
CA LEU A 489 -8.68 -26.73 -31.11
C LEU A 489 -8.80 -27.86 -32.13
N GLN A 490 -7.68 -28.35 -32.67
CA GLN A 490 -7.65 -29.51 -33.58
C GLN A 490 -8.23 -30.77 -32.94
N LYS A 491 -7.85 -31.02 -31.68
CA LYS A 491 -8.40 -32.17 -30.92
C LYS A 491 -9.89 -32.02 -30.66
N LYS A 492 -10.37 -30.80 -30.39
CA LYS A 492 -11.77 -30.48 -30.08
C LYS A 492 -12.65 -30.58 -31.31
N TYR A 493 -12.28 -29.92 -32.40
CA TYR A 493 -13.13 -29.76 -33.60
C TYR A 493 -12.82 -30.75 -34.71
N LYS A 494 -11.69 -31.44 -34.68
CA LYS A 494 -11.20 -32.40 -35.69
C LYS A 494 -10.89 -31.76 -37.04
N THR A 495 -11.81 -30.99 -37.64
CA THR A 495 -11.62 -30.31 -38.91
C THR A 495 -11.75 -28.80 -38.78
N ILE A 496 -11.10 -28.06 -39.69
CA ILE A 496 -11.20 -26.61 -39.73
C ILE A 496 -12.64 -26.16 -40.11
N THR A 497 -13.34 -26.95 -40.92
CA THR A 497 -14.72 -26.71 -41.29
C THR A 497 -15.66 -26.76 -40.09
N THR A 498 -15.47 -27.74 -39.20
CA THR A 498 -16.26 -27.83 -37.95
C THR A 498 -16.02 -26.62 -37.05
N LEU A 499 -14.77 -26.16 -36.90
CA LEU A 499 -14.45 -24.95 -36.18
C LEU A 499 -15.10 -23.71 -36.86
N ASN A 500 -14.98 -23.58 -38.17
CA ASN A 500 -15.55 -22.48 -38.91
C ASN A 500 -17.06 -22.36 -38.69
N ASN A 501 -17.77 -23.48 -38.73
CA ASN A 501 -19.22 -23.54 -38.47
C ASN A 501 -19.55 -23.06 -37.06
N HIS A 502 -18.71 -23.42 -36.07
CA HIS A 502 -18.90 -23.02 -34.68
C HIS A 502 -18.56 -21.54 -34.43
N TRP A 503 -17.53 -21.03 -35.10
CA TRP A 503 -17.07 -19.64 -34.92
C TRP A 503 -17.68 -18.65 -35.91
N GLY A 504 -18.45 -19.15 -36.92
CA GLY A 504 -18.94 -18.29 -38.02
C GLY A 504 -17.79 -17.72 -38.85
N THR A 505 -16.74 -18.49 -39.10
CA THR A 505 -15.52 -18.08 -39.83
C THR A 505 -15.29 -18.90 -41.07
N THR A 506 -14.32 -18.50 -41.89
CA THR A 506 -14.04 -19.13 -43.21
C THR A 506 -12.56 -19.43 -43.38
N PHE A 507 -11.89 -19.88 -42.35
CA PHE A 507 -10.47 -20.28 -42.46
C PHE A 507 -10.29 -21.46 -43.39
N GLY A 508 -9.37 -21.37 -44.36
CA GLY A 508 -9.05 -22.45 -45.28
C GLY A 508 -8.23 -23.60 -44.64
N SER A 509 -7.55 -23.31 -43.52
CA SER A 509 -6.71 -24.30 -42.86
C SER A 509 -6.38 -23.90 -41.42
N TRP A 510 -5.91 -24.87 -40.62
CA TRP A 510 -5.35 -24.63 -39.30
C TRP A 510 -4.10 -23.74 -39.32
N LYS A 511 -3.32 -23.75 -40.42
CA LYS A 511 -2.17 -22.87 -40.64
C LYS A 511 -2.62 -21.42 -40.78
N GLU A 512 -3.71 -21.17 -41.47
CA GLU A 512 -4.30 -19.82 -41.59
C GLU A 512 -4.81 -19.31 -40.25
N LEU A 513 -5.57 -20.12 -39.50
CA LEU A 513 -5.99 -19.78 -38.13
C LEU A 513 -4.78 -19.46 -37.25
N ARG A 514 -3.70 -20.26 -37.29
CA ARG A 514 -2.47 -20.01 -36.54
C ARG A 514 -1.79 -18.72 -36.93
N ALA A 515 -1.88 -18.29 -38.18
CA ALA A 515 -1.33 -17.01 -38.65
C ALA A 515 -2.17 -15.80 -38.20
N ARG A 516 -3.42 -16.00 -37.73
CA ARG A 516 -4.33 -14.93 -37.34
C ARG A 516 -3.85 -14.18 -36.12
N LYS A 517 -3.95 -12.83 -36.19
CA LYS A 517 -3.65 -11.91 -35.06
C LYS A 517 -4.92 -11.23 -34.51
N LYS A 518 -6.08 -11.57 -35.01
CA LYS A 518 -7.37 -10.98 -34.62
C LYS A 518 -8.25 -12.02 -33.97
N VAL A 519 -8.84 -11.69 -32.83
CA VAL A 519 -9.74 -12.57 -32.10
C VAL A 519 -11.10 -12.57 -32.77
N PRO A 520 -11.63 -13.71 -33.25
CA PRO A 520 -12.99 -13.81 -33.69
C PRO A 520 -13.99 -13.65 -32.54
N THR A 521 -15.08 -12.91 -32.74
CA THR A 521 -16.04 -12.65 -31.65
C THR A 521 -16.71 -13.94 -31.14
N ALA A 522 -16.98 -14.89 -32.02
CA ALA A 522 -17.57 -16.18 -31.64
C ALA A 522 -16.63 -17.15 -30.95
N ALA A 523 -15.33 -16.84 -30.88
CA ALA A 523 -14.34 -17.67 -30.17
C ALA A 523 -14.40 -17.55 -28.63
N ASN A 524 -15.24 -16.69 -28.06
CA ASN A 524 -15.23 -16.37 -26.62
C ASN A 524 -15.30 -17.61 -25.71
N GLY A 525 -16.14 -18.62 -26.04
CA GLY A 525 -16.24 -19.86 -25.26
C GLY A 525 -14.92 -20.65 -25.24
N ASP A 526 -14.29 -20.80 -26.40
CA ASP A 526 -13.02 -21.50 -26.54
C ASP A 526 -11.87 -20.72 -25.91
N LEU A 527 -11.90 -19.40 -25.98
CA LEU A 527 -10.91 -18.57 -25.29
C LEU A 527 -11.02 -18.73 -23.77
N THR A 528 -12.23 -18.74 -23.22
CA THR A 528 -12.44 -18.97 -21.77
C THR A 528 -11.95 -20.37 -21.36
N GLU A 529 -12.25 -21.40 -22.15
CA GLU A 529 -11.78 -22.77 -21.86
C GLU A 529 -10.27 -22.88 -21.98
N PHE A 530 -9.65 -22.29 -23.00
CA PHE A 530 -8.20 -22.33 -23.15
C PHE A 530 -7.47 -21.46 -22.12
N ASN A 531 -8.08 -20.35 -21.66
CA ASN A 531 -7.55 -19.53 -20.59
C ASN A 531 -7.34 -20.36 -19.31
N LYS A 532 -8.31 -21.22 -18.97
CA LYS A 532 -8.16 -22.17 -17.84
C LYS A 532 -7.00 -23.14 -18.05
N LYS A 533 -6.76 -23.59 -19.29
CA LYS A 533 -5.62 -24.47 -19.61
C LYS A 533 -4.27 -23.79 -19.45
N ILE A 534 -4.17 -22.49 -19.77
CA ILE A 534 -2.95 -21.70 -19.52
C ILE A 534 -2.69 -21.62 -18.01
N ILE A 535 -3.72 -21.28 -17.24
CA ILE A 535 -3.62 -21.19 -15.77
C ILE A 535 -3.27 -22.54 -15.15
N GLU A 536 -3.92 -23.61 -15.60
CA GLU A 536 -3.64 -24.99 -15.19
C GLU A 536 -2.19 -25.38 -15.48
N ALA A 537 -1.69 -25.08 -16.69
CA ALA A 537 -0.32 -25.38 -17.09
C ALA A 537 0.70 -24.64 -16.20
N TYR A 538 0.42 -23.38 -15.82
CA TYR A 538 1.26 -22.64 -14.90
C TYR A 538 1.34 -23.35 -13.54
N PHE A 539 0.24 -23.51 -12.84
CA PHE A 539 0.23 -24.06 -11.48
C PHE A 539 0.67 -25.52 -11.41
N SER A 540 0.25 -26.34 -12.37
CA SER A 540 0.64 -27.76 -12.40
C SER A 540 2.13 -27.94 -12.67
N THR A 541 2.72 -27.14 -13.56
CA THR A 541 4.16 -27.19 -13.84
C THR A 541 4.97 -26.75 -12.63
N VAL A 542 4.58 -25.63 -11.99
CA VAL A 542 5.22 -25.14 -10.77
C VAL A 542 5.14 -26.19 -9.66
N GLN A 543 3.96 -26.70 -9.34
CA GLN A 543 3.77 -27.70 -8.28
C GLN A 543 4.59 -28.96 -8.54
N ARG A 544 4.55 -29.50 -9.75
CA ARG A 544 5.29 -30.72 -10.11
C ARG A 544 6.78 -30.56 -9.85
N ILE A 545 7.39 -29.47 -10.34
CA ILE A 545 8.82 -29.20 -10.15
C ILE A 545 9.11 -28.92 -8.66
N PHE A 546 8.25 -28.17 -7.99
CA PHE A 546 8.41 -27.84 -6.58
C PHE A 546 8.41 -29.10 -5.72
N LYS A 547 7.45 -30.00 -5.92
CA LYS A 547 7.36 -31.27 -5.14
C LYS A 547 8.44 -32.27 -5.51
N GLU A 548 8.99 -32.22 -6.71
CA GLU A 548 10.14 -33.04 -7.12
C GLU A 548 11.42 -32.62 -6.37
N ILE A 549 11.66 -31.34 -6.21
CA ILE A 549 12.90 -30.77 -5.65
C ILE A 549 12.78 -30.48 -4.15
N ALA A 550 11.64 -29.95 -3.70
CA ALA A 550 11.40 -29.47 -2.35
C ALA A 550 10.12 -30.08 -1.74
N PRO A 551 9.98 -31.42 -1.64
CA PRO A 551 8.72 -32.06 -1.21
C PRO A 551 8.29 -31.68 0.22
N GLN A 552 9.23 -31.29 1.07
CA GLN A 552 8.99 -30.92 2.47
C GLN A 552 8.74 -29.42 2.69
N LYS A 553 8.86 -28.58 1.63
CA LYS A 553 8.60 -27.14 1.72
C LYS A 553 7.19 -26.83 1.23
N LEU A 554 6.61 -25.76 1.80
CA LEU A 554 5.30 -25.29 1.39
C LEU A 554 5.40 -24.45 0.10
N TYR A 555 4.57 -24.79 -0.88
CA TYR A 555 4.30 -23.90 -2.01
C TYR A 555 3.24 -22.88 -1.57
N LEU A 556 3.69 -21.65 -1.31
CA LEU A 556 2.89 -20.57 -0.69
C LEU A 556 2.04 -19.77 -1.71
N GLY A 557 1.93 -20.23 -2.96
CA GLY A 557 1.18 -19.52 -4.01
C GLY A 557 1.95 -18.35 -4.61
N CYS A 558 1.24 -17.41 -5.26
CA CYS A 558 1.83 -16.33 -6.07
C CYS A 558 1.44 -14.91 -5.61
N ARG A 559 0.96 -14.75 -4.38
CA ARG A 559 0.66 -13.44 -3.77
C ARG A 559 -0.31 -12.60 -4.64
N PHE A 560 -1.55 -13.05 -4.71
CA PHE A 560 -2.57 -12.43 -5.54
C PHE A 560 -2.87 -10.98 -5.11
N ALA A 561 -2.65 -10.00 -6.00
CA ALA A 561 -3.19 -8.64 -5.87
C ALA A 561 -4.58 -8.53 -6.52
N GLY A 562 -4.87 -9.40 -7.48
CA GLY A 562 -6.17 -9.56 -8.13
C GLY A 562 -6.27 -10.92 -8.79
N SER A 563 -7.46 -11.50 -8.74
CA SER A 563 -7.76 -12.82 -9.32
C SER A 563 -9.25 -12.92 -9.63
N ASN A 564 -9.62 -13.96 -10.37
CA ASN A 564 -11.01 -14.34 -10.59
C ASN A 564 -11.25 -15.77 -10.05
N ALA A 565 -12.51 -16.19 -9.98
CA ALA A 565 -12.89 -17.48 -9.40
C ALA A 565 -12.20 -18.67 -10.09
N ASP A 566 -12.03 -18.62 -11.42
CA ASP A 566 -11.36 -19.71 -12.17
C ASP A 566 -9.89 -19.84 -11.77
N VAL A 567 -9.17 -18.72 -11.62
CA VAL A 567 -7.77 -18.70 -11.18
C VAL A 567 -7.64 -19.29 -9.79
N LEU A 568 -8.50 -18.88 -8.86
CA LEU A 568 -8.45 -19.36 -7.47
C LEU A 568 -8.82 -20.84 -7.36
N ALA A 569 -9.83 -21.29 -8.09
CA ALA A 569 -10.22 -22.71 -8.10
C ALA A 569 -9.10 -23.61 -8.65
N ILE A 570 -8.35 -23.12 -9.64
CA ILE A 570 -7.20 -23.84 -10.18
C ILE A 570 -6.03 -23.79 -9.17
N ALA A 571 -5.67 -22.61 -8.67
CA ALA A 571 -4.58 -22.45 -7.70
C ALA A 571 -4.78 -23.32 -6.45
N ALA A 572 -6.00 -23.41 -5.95
CA ALA A 572 -6.35 -24.23 -4.78
C ALA A 572 -6.04 -25.72 -4.93
N ARG A 573 -5.98 -26.24 -6.16
CA ARG A 573 -5.62 -27.64 -6.43
C ARG A 573 -4.11 -27.91 -6.33
N TYR A 574 -3.30 -26.88 -6.55
CA TYR A 574 -1.85 -27.02 -6.71
C TYR A 574 -1.02 -26.38 -5.60
N CYS A 575 -1.49 -25.29 -4.99
CA CYS A 575 -0.80 -24.62 -3.90
C CYS A 575 -1.09 -25.29 -2.56
N ASP A 576 -0.09 -25.37 -1.67
CA ASP A 576 -0.29 -25.78 -0.28
C ASP A 576 -1.02 -24.65 0.49
N VAL A 577 -0.72 -23.41 0.16
CA VAL A 577 -1.29 -22.18 0.73
C VAL A 577 -1.68 -21.23 -0.41
N ILE A 578 -2.83 -20.58 -0.31
CA ILE A 578 -3.20 -19.49 -1.21
C ILE A 578 -2.74 -18.18 -0.57
N SER A 579 -1.96 -17.38 -1.29
CA SER A 579 -1.46 -16.12 -0.76
C SER A 579 -2.00 -14.90 -1.50
N TYR A 580 -2.23 -13.83 -0.75
CA TYR A 580 -2.75 -12.57 -1.24
C TYR A 580 -1.92 -11.38 -0.78
N ASN A 581 -1.92 -10.29 -1.57
CA ASN A 581 -1.49 -8.97 -1.16
C ASN A 581 -2.77 -8.12 -1.02
N ILE A 582 -3.17 -7.83 0.23
CA ILE A 582 -4.45 -7.17 0.52
C ILE A 582 -4.19 -5.86 1.28
N TYR A 583 -4.36 -4.75 0.56
CA TYR A 583 -4.25 -3.40 1.08
C TYR A 583 -5.64 -2.83 1.37
N ARG A 584 -6.21 -3.22 2.52
CA ARG A 584 -7.53 -2.82 3.04
C ARG A 584 -7.42 -2.45 4.50
N ASN A 585 -8.50 -1.99 5.11
CA ASN A 585 -8.51 -1.60 6.53
C ASN A 585 -8.51 -2.82 7.47
N ASP A 586 -9.12 -3.92 7.03
CA ASP A 586 -9.26 -5.19 7.77
C ASP A 586 -9.53 -6.35 6.81
N LEU A 587 -9.73 -7.56 7.34
CA LEU A 587 -10.07 -8.78 6.61
C LEU A 587 -11.46 -9.34 6.93
N GLN A 588 -12.34 -8.62 7.60
CA GLN A 588 -13.68 -9.11 7.98
C GLN A 588 -14.56 -9.42 6.76
N TRP A 589 -14.36 -8.68 5.66
CA TRP A 589 -15.04 -8.88 4.37
C TRP A 589 -14.46 -10.04 3.55
N PHE A 590 -13.30 -10.60 3.96
CA PHE A 590 -12.58 -11.56 3.15
C PHE A 590 -13.20 -12.95 3.26
N GLU A 591 -13.53 -13.54 2.12
CA GLU A 591 -13.99 -14.92 2.00
C GLU A 591 -13.34 -15.59 0.80
N LEU A 592 -13.00 -16.85 0.94
CA LEU A 592 -12.63 -17.68 -0.19
C LEU A 592 -13.88 -18.02 -1.03
N PRO A 593 -13.76 -18.14 -2.36
CA PRO A 593 -14.87 -18.60 -3.19
C PRO A 593 -15.44 -19.94 -2.68
N ALA A 594 -16.76 -20.09 -2.79
CA ALA A 594 -17.47 -21.31 -2.36
C ALA A 594 -16.81 -22.58 -2.90
N GLY A 595 -16.63 -23.57 -2.04
CA GLY A 595 -16.00 -24.85 -2.36
C GLY A 595 -14.48 -24.87 -2.23
N ILE A 596 -13.84 -23.77 -1.86
CA ILE A 596 -12.40 -23.71 -1.58
C ILE A 596 -12.18 -23.69 -0.07
N ASP A 597 -11.63 -24.76 0.49
CA ASP A 597 -11.18 -24.83 1.89
C ASP A 597 -9.64 -24.99 1.91
N LYS A 598 -8.94 -23.88 2.01
CA LYS A 598 -7.47 -23.79 1.97
C LYS A 598 -6.95 -22.79 2.99
N PRO A 599 -5.74 -23.00 3.53
CA PRO A 599 -5.08 -21.99 4.31
C PRO A 599 -4.69 -20.79 3.44
N VAL A 600 -4.82 -19.61 4.03
CA VAL A 600 -4.55 -18.31 3.37
C VAL A 600 -3.42 -17.60 4.09
N MET A 601 -2.48 -17.03 3.34
CA MET A 601 -1.45 -16.14 3.86
C MET A 601 -1.57 -14.76 3.21
N ILE A 602 -1.58 -13.71 4.03
CA ILE A 602 -1.49 -12.36 3.52
C ILE A 602 -0.02 -12.02 3.36
N GLY A 603 0.45 -12.02 2.12
CA GLY A 603 1.87 -11.80 1.78
C GLY A 603 2.31 -10.35 1.87
N GLU A 604 1.35 -9.41 1.68
CA GLU A 604 1.60 -7.98 1.86
C GLU A 604 0.36 -7.25 2.35
N PHE A 605 0.57 -6.34 3.30
CA PHE A 605 -0.34 -5.27 3.70
C PHE A 605 0.46 -4.14 4.32
N HIS A 606 -0.04 -2.92 4.28
CA HIS A 606 0.51 -1.79 5.03
C HIS A 606 -0.47 -0.65 5.21
N PHE A 607 -0.12 0.21 6.15
CA PHE A 607 -0.67 1.54 6.36
C PHE A 607 0.49 2.53 6.37
N GLY A 608 0.35 3.67 5.73
CA GLY A 608 1.37 4.70 5.68
C GLY A 608 0.88 6.03 6.22
N ALA A 609 1.74 6.72 6.93
CA ALA A 609 1.53 8.09 7.40
C ALA A 609 2.64 8.99 6.85
N MET A 610 2.32 10.26 6.56
CA MET A 610 3.29 11.20 5.98
C MET A 610 3.78 12.25 6.99
N ASP A 611 3.68 11.92 8.27
CA ASP A 611 4.04 12.82 9.38
C ASP A 611 5.52 12.76 9.76
N ARG A 612 6.33 11.96 9.06
CA ARG A 612 7.77 11.77 9.30
C ARG A 612 8.63 12.02 8.06
N GLY A 613 8.22 12.94 7.18
CA GLY A 613 9.07 13.52 6.14
C GLY A 613 9.11 12.82 4.79
N LEU A 614 8.37 11.71 4.58
CA LEU A 614 8.18 11.14 3.25
C LEU A 614 6.90 11.66 2.58
N PHE A 615 6.75 11.37 1.28
CA PHE A 615 5.76 12.02 0.42
C PHE A 615 4.64 11.08 -0.05
N HIS A 616 4.71 9.80 0.31
CA HIS A 616 3.75 8.80 -0.15
C HIS A 616 3.37 7.82 0.97
N PRO A 617 2.08 7.67 1.28
CA PRO A 617 1.61 6.78 2.34
C PRO A 617 1.51 5.31 1.91
N GLY A 618 1.94 4.95 0.73
CA GLY A 618 1.67 3.63 0.17
C GLY A 618 0.22 3.47 -0.29
N GLN A 619 -0.32 2.27 -0.15
CA GLN A 619 -1.66 1.90 -0.68
C GLN A 619 -2.81 2.32 0.25
N VAL A 620 -2.56 2.40 1.55
CA VAL A 620 -3.57 2.80 2.54
C VAL A 620 -2.99 3.92 3.42
N TYR A 621 -3.57 5.10 3.26
CA TYR A 621 -3.19 6.29 4.01
C TYR A 621 -3.72 6.25 5.45
N THR A 622 -2.96 6.81 6.39
CA THR A 622 -3.38 7.13 7.75
C THR A 622 -2.89 8.55 8.13
N GLU A 623 -3.60 9.21 9.02
CA GLU A 623 -3.31 10.60 9.39
C GLU A 623 -1.91 10.78 10.03
N ASN A 624 -1.51 9.83 10.89
CA ASN A 624 -0.27 9.89 11.64
C ASN A 624 0.14 8.50 12.16
N GLN A 625 1.30 8.41 12.84
CA GLN A 625 1.82 7.16 13.36
C GLN A 625 0.89 6.48 14.39
N LYS A 626 0.11 7.23 15.18
CA LYS A 626 -0.81 6.65 16.17
C LYS A 626 -1.99 5.94 15.48
N VAL A 627 -2.60 6.60 14.49
CA VAL A 627 -3.67 5.99 13.68
C VAL A 627 -3.13 4.78 12.92
N ARG A 628 -1.95 4.90 12.33
CA ARG A 628 -1.25 3.81 11.66
C ARG A 628 -1.08 2.59 12.57
N ALA A 629 -0.62 2.80 13.78
CA ALA A 629 -0.43 1.77 14.79
C ALA A 629 -1.73 1.04 15.13
N GLN A 630 -2.83 1.78 15.33
CA GLN A 630 -4.13 1.19 15.63
C GLN A 630 -4.71 0.43 14.43
N MET A 631 -4.52 0.94 13.20
CA MET A 631 -4.93 0.25 11.97
C MET A 631 -4.16 -1.06 11.78
N TYR A 632 -2.86 -1.08 12.09
CA TYR A 632 -2.07 -2.31 12.12
C TYR A 632 -2.68 -3.36 13.06
N TYR A 633 -2.92 -2.96 14.31
CA TYR A 633 -3.50 -3.83 15.33
C TYR A 633 -4.82 -4.43 14.85
N ASN A 634 -5.72 -3.61 14.35
CA ASN A 634 -7.05 -4.05 13.91
C ASN A 634 -6.99 -5.00 12.71
N TYR A 635 -6.10 -4.72 11.75
CA TYR A 635 -5.91 -5.59 10.60
C TYR A 635 -5.41 -6.98 11.02
N VAL A 636 -4.36 -7.04 11.83
CA VAL A 636 -3.80 -8.31 12.32
C VAL A 636 -4.81 -9.05 13.19
N ARG A 637 -5.56 -8.35 14.04
CA ARG A 637 -6.63 -8.95 14.83
C ARG A 637 -7.69 -9.59 13.96
N SER A 638 -8.22 -8.88 12.95
CA SER A 638 -9.20 -9.46 12.02
C SER A 638 -8.67 -10.68 11.26
N ALA A 639 -7.36 -10.69 10.95
CA ALA A 639 -6.69 -11.84 10.36
C ALA A 639 -6.57 -13.03 11.32
N LEU A 640 -6.26 -12.79 12.59
CA LEU A 640 -6.21 -13.82 13.64
C LEU A 640 -7.57 -14.46 13.89
N GLU A 641 -8.63 -13.68 13.83
CA GLU A 641 -10.00 -14.13 13.99
C GLU A 641 -10.50 -14.96 12.79
N HIS A 642 -9.92 -14.76 11.61
CA HIS A 642 -10.34 -15.45 10.38
C HIS A 642 -9.89 -16.91 10.34
N PRO A 643 -10.80 -17.91 10.16
CA PRO A 643 -10.47 -19.34 10.29
C PRO A 643 -9.45 -19.85 9.26
N SER A 644 -9.42 -19.28 8.07
CA SER A 644 -8.51 -19.71 7.00
C SER A 644 -7.17 -19.00 6.98
N VAL A 645 -7.02 -17.84 7.64
CA VAL A 645 -5.78 -17.04 7.60
C VAL A 645 -4.75 -17.62 8.57
N ILE A 646 -3.58 -17.97 8.06
CA ILE A 646 -2.46 -18.57 8.80
C ILE A 646 -1.28 -17.63 9.00
N GLY A 647 -1.37 -16.40 8.54
CA GLY A 647 -0.34 -15.38 8.73
C GLY A 647 -0.55 -14.12 7.93
N THR A 648 0.12 -13.06 8.38
CA THR A 648 0.18 -11.75 7.71
C THR A 648 1.61 -11.23 7.69
N HIS A 649 2.05 -10.69 6.55
CA HIS A 649 3.36 -10.12 6.37
C HIS A 649 3.26 -8.64 6.01
N TRP A 650 3.84 -7.79 6.84
CA TRP A 650 3.86 -6.35 6.63
C TRP A 650 4.82 -5.94 5.52
N HIS A 651 4.42 -5.07 4.64
CA HIS A 651 5.27 -4.44 3.63
C HIS A 651 5.56 -2.99 3.99
N GLN A 652 6.74 -2.65 4.52
CA GLN A 652 7.99 -3.38 4.69
C GLN A 652 8.71 -3.01 6.00
N PHE A 653 9.91 -3.57 6.25
CA PHE A 653 10.65 -3.39 7.50
C PHE A 653 11.13 -1.95 7.73
N SER A 654 11.74 -1.32 6.74
CA SER A 654 12.21 0.07 6.81
C SER A 654 11.54 0.95 5.75
N ASP A 655 11.47 2.25 5.99
CA ASP A 655 11.01 3.21 4.99
C ASP A 655 11.84 3.15 3.72
N GLN A 656 11.25 3.56 2.62
CA GLN A 656 11.94 3.68 1.34
C GLN A 656 12.67 5.04 1.26
N ALA A 657 13.53 5.21 0.25
CA ALA A 657 14.14 6.49 -0.01
C ALA A 657 13.09 7.55 -0.38
N ALA A 658 13.18 8.75 0.19
CA ALA A 658 12.26 9.85 -0.09
C ALA A 658 12.21 10.21 -1.59
N THR A 659 13.33 10.03 -2.29
CA THR A 659 13.48 10.27 -3.75
C THR A 659 13.10 9.07 -4.62
N GLY A 660 12.62 7.99 -4.01
CA GLY A 660 12.13 6.79 -4.70
C GLY A 660 13.23 5.77 -5.04
N ARG A 661 12.82 4.51 -5.09
CA ARG A 661 13.62 3.39 -5.58
C ARG A 661 13.56 3.31 -7.12
N PHE A 662 13.98 2.19 -7.72
CA PHE A 662 14.03 1.96 -9.19
C PHE A 662 12.72 2.24 -9.96
N ASP A 663 11.55 2.12 -9.33
CA ASP A 663 10.22 2.36 -9.92
C ASP A 663 9.54 3.62 -9.39
N GLY A 664 10.28 4.42 -8.63
CA GLY A 664 9.85 5.69 -8.06
C GLY A 664 9.09 5.56 -6.73
N GLU A 665 8.86 4.36 -6.20
CA GLU A 665 8.22 4.22 -4.88
C GLU A 665 9.02 4.90 -3.79
N ASN A 666 8.31 5.69 -2.96
CA ASN A 666 8.85 6.45 -1.83
C ASN A 666 7.89 6.44 -0.64
N PHE A 667 7.50 5.25 -0.22
CA PHE A 667 6.48 5.02 0.79
C PHE A 667 7.01 5.19 2.22
N GLN A 668 6.23 5.89 3.06
CA GLN A 668 6.42 5.90 4.52
C GLN A 668 5.62 4.76 5.16
N VAL A 669 6.17 3.56 5.12
CA VAL A 669 5.52 2.33 5.58
C VAL A 669 6.43 1.46 6.44
N GLY A 670 7.66 1.88 6.70
CA GLY A 670 8.63 1.14 7.51
C GLY A 670 8.23 0.99 8.98
N PHE A 671 8.68 -0.04 9.64
CA PHE A 671 8.73 -0.09 11.11
C PHE A 671 9.86 0.77 11.65
N THR A 672 10.88 1.01 10.82
CA THR A 672 11.97 1.96 11.07
C THR A 672 12.03 3.01 9.96
N ASP A 673 12.57 4.18 10.29
CA ASP A 673 12.88 5.21 9.31
C ASP A 673 14.16 4.88 8.50
N ILE A 674 14.53 5.75 7.55
CA ILE A 674 15.74 5.60 6.73
C ILE A 674 17.05 5.65 7.56
N CYS A 675 16.99 6.18 8.77
CA CYS A 675 18.09 6.24 9.75
C CYS A 675 18.08 5.04 10.71
N ASP A 676 17.32 4.00 10.40
CA ASP A 676 17.16 2.79 11.19
C ASP A 676 16.70 3.06 12.65
N LYS A 677 15.75 4.00 12.82
CA LYS A 677 15.12 4.30 14.11
C LYS A 677 13.68 3.79 14.13
N PRO A 678 13.28 2.98 15.15
CA PRO A 678 11.92 2.46 15.26
C PRO A 678 10.86 3.55 15.45
N TYR A 679 9.70 3.38 14.79
CA TYR A 679 8.48 4.14 15.08
C TYR A 679 7.76 3.51 16.28
N TYR A 680 8.10 3.97 17.50
CA TYR A 680 7.65 3.33 18.74
C TYR A 680 6.13 3.25 18.88
N GLU A 681 5.38 4.25 18.37
CA GLU A 681 3.91 4.22 18.35
C GLU A 681 3.40 2.96 17.62
N THR A 682 4.01 2.63 16.49
CA THR A 682 3.67 1.44 15.71
C THR A 682 4.18 0.18 16.39
N ILE A 683 5.42 0.20 16.92
CA ILE A 683 6.05 -0.94 17.58
C ILE A 683 5.27 -1.40 18.82
N GLU A 684 4.75 -0.48 19.62
CA GLU A 684 3.92 -0.79 20.79
C GLU A 684 2.69 -1.61 20.40
N LYS A 685 1.99 -1.25 19.31
CA LYS A 685 0.80 -1.99 18.85
C LYS A 685 1.14 -3.31 18.15
N ILE A 686 2.28 -3.39 17.48
CA ILE A 686 2.79 -4.66 16.94
C ILE A 686 3.12 -5.63 18.09
N ARG A 687 3.76 -5.13 19.13
CA ARG A 687 4.11 -5.90 20.34
C ARG A 687 2.87 -6.41 21.05
N GLU A 688 1.89 -5.53 21.27
CA GLU A 688 0.63 -5.86 21.91
C GLU A 688 -0.05 -7.04 21.17
N ILE A 689 -0.36 -6.88 19.89
CA ILE A 689 -1.04 -7.93 19.13
C ILE A 689 -0.17 -9.18 18.95
N GLY A 690 1.15 -9.00 18.80
CA GLY A 690 2.07 -10.11 18.59
C GLY A 690 2.25 -10.97 19.83
N TYR A 691 2.21 -10.40 21.03
CA TYR A 691 2.30 -11.16 22.29
C TYR A 691 1.02 -11.96 22.53
N ASP A 692 -0.14 -11.40 22.23
CA ASP A 692 -1.44 -11.98 22.50
C ASP A 692 -2.00 -12.83 21.32
N MET A 693 -1.28 -12.92 20.19
CA MET A 693 -1.80 -13.47 18.93
C MET A 693 -2.35 -14.89 19.04
N TYR A 694 -1.74 -15.75 19.84
CA TYR A 694 -2.20 -17.12 19.98
C TYR A 694 -3.42 -17.24 20.89
N GLU A 695 -3.49 -16.42 21.92
CA GLU A 695 -4.68 -16.33 22.78
C GLU A 695 -5.88 -15.80 22.00
N ILE A 696 -5.71 -14.68 21.28
CA ILE A 696 -6.77 -14.12 20.42
C ILE A 696 -7.25 -15.17 19.42
N ARG A 697 -6.33 -15.87 18.73
CA ARG A 697 -6.72 -16.87 17.75
C ARG A 697 -7.42 -18.07 18.36
N SER A 698 -7.11 -18.45 19.59
CA SER A 698 -7.74 -19.59 20.27
C SER A 698 -9.16 -19.29 20.75
N GLN A 699 -9.45 -18.07 21.22
CA GLN A 699 -10.70 -17.67 21.86
C GLN A 699 -11.91 -17.60 20.92
N VAL A 700 -11.73 -17.47 19.60
CA VAL A 700 -12.84 -17.30 18.62
C VAL A 700 -13.81 -18.50 18.56
N GLN A 701 -13.52 -19.62 19.20
CA GLN A 701 -14.42 -20.78 19.24
C GLN A 701 -15.58 -20.65 20.24
N GLN A 702 -15.43 -19.86 21.29
CA GLN A 702 -16.44 -19.79 22.38
C GLN A 702 -17.62 -18.88 22.08
N LEU A 703 -17.59 -18.07 21.01
CA LEU A 703 -18.66 -17.13 20.67
C LEU A 703 -19.64 -17.67 19.60
N ASN A 704 -19.38 -18.83 19.00
CA ASN A 704 -20.21 -19.44 17.96
C ASN A 704 -20.90 -20.75 18.41
N GLU A 705 -20.82 -21.13 19.68
CA GLU A 705 -21.63 -22.13 20.37
C GLU A 705 -22.70 -21.43 21.25
#